data_6a28c0abe3490c4ed153554cf7948a54
#
_entry.id   6a28c0abe3490c4ed153554cf7948a54
#
_cell.length_a   1.000
_cell.length_b   1.000
_cell.length_c   1.000
_cell.angle_alpha   90.00
_cell.angle_beta   90.00
_cell.angle_gamma   90.00
#
_symmetry.space_group_name_H-M   'P 1'
#
loop_
_entity.id
_entity.type
_entity.pdbx_description
1 polymer ?
#
loop_
_entity_poly.entity_id
_entity_poly.type
_entity_poly.pdbx_seq_one_letter_code
_entity_poly.pdbx_strand_id
1 'polypeptide(L)'
;AGPDGNFYAGHAASIIGSFGSDPQYNELIKWFDSLWSRPQAHDYKTVVDGNGGVNRIPFKKYLIDEIKKIFTEYSPKQLYYKVLFELFGDELLLEKDNPEFNRQIGRLENTTVYNALYEFQQKGVLSLIKMLQKHNGAILADAVGLGKTWTALAVMKFYQLQGREVILICPKKLQYNWRIYQKNQNSKFEKDQFEYFLRFHTDLTDDLMEKYHDRADKMFINEKPKLFVIDESHNLRNDKSKRYKFLVDQILSQNEDVKVLMLSATPINNSLMDIRNQFKLIVGGNAKGFEESLDIKNIDYTFRAAQKAFNEWTQEPDPKIGEFIKKLPPNFFKLTDSLTVARTRKMIEGHQDGLEFPKKSKPENIFVTPKQIGNFESFEELFDHFPPMLSGYQPSFYIDEFDDADILHDEKQRDHFLVKMMYILLVKRLESSWFSFQSTTEKILAHHQNALDRIKQYQETKKETGWNEAQPSLFDDDDILAQIEDFTLGKKRKTRLMDIDRSGNIENYKKDLKADIEALQLLQSNLIQFERKIAKEIKKPRNHSSEDDKLETLINRIVKKRQSGENGGNAKVLIFTVYKDTAFYLFEQLTARGFDKVAAVSGDTSTVWNEEGETKKYEPILERFAPFTKLFREKEWQFETSSKDISIKQQFDEWQQWIAENDKRTYEKLQNPIDILIATDALSEGQNLQDCDLVINYDIHWNPVRVIQRMGRIDRLGSTNTKIFGINFWPSNNINSYLNLQGRIEQRMAAMKLAGSEVHLDFSDTFKEMAEDENLEQKQKARMLEQMQSSWEEIDTEKSLGFDDFSLETFRQE
;
A
#
# COMPACT_ATOMS: atom_id res chain seq x y z
N ALA A 1 -34.84 -19.31 -36.97
CA ALA A 1 -35.93 -18.41 -37.34
C ALA A 1 -37.20 -18.84 -36.59
N GLY A 2 -37.86 -17.90 -35.90
CA GLY A 2 -39.14 -18.18 -35.26
C GLY A 2 -40.27 -18.39 -36.30
N PRO A 3 -41.48 -18.73 -35.83
CA PRO A 3 -42.65 -18.90 -36.73
C PRO A 3 -42.99 -17.67 -37.58
N ASP A 4 -42.47 -16.51 -37.19
CA ASP A 4 -42.62 -15.21 -37.86
C ASP A 4 -41.51 -14.92 -38.88
N GLY A 5 -40.58 -15.83 -39.09
CA GLY A 5 -39.42 -15.67 -40.00
C GLY A 5 -38.23 -14.89 -39.44
N ASN A 6 -38.33 -14.43 -38.20
CA ASN A 6 -37.22 -13.70 -37.57
C ASN A 6 -36.21 -14.61 -36.85
N PHE A 7 -34.94 -14.25 -36.93
CA PHE A 7 -33.87 -14.93 -36.17
C PHE A 7 -33.81 -14.37 -34.75
N TYR A 8 -33.98 -15.24 -33.75
CA TYR A 8 -33.83 -14.89 -32.35
C TYR A 8 -32.43 -15.34 -31.86
N ALA A 9 -31.53 -14.42 -31.67
CA ALA A 9 -30.13 -14.67 -31.26
C ALA A 9 -29.98 -15.40 -29.92
N GLY A 10 -31.01 -15.34 -29.06
CA GLY A 10 -30.98 -16.00 -27.73
C GLY A 10 -31.00 -17.55 -27.76
N HIS A 11 -31.44 -18.15 -28.90
CA HIS A 11 -31.50 -19.62 -29.02
C HIS A 11 -30.19 -20.23 -29.54
N ALA A 12 -29.31 -19.47 -30.15
CA ALA A 12 -28.06 -19.97 -30.70
C ALA A 12 -27.04 -20.32 -29.60
N ALA A 13 -27.06 -19.61 -28.47
CA ALA A 13 -26.12 -19.85 -27.36
C ALA A 13 -26.43 -21.12 -26.55
N SER A 14 -27.70 -21.56 -26.50
CA SER A 14 -28.08 -22.81 -25.83
C SER A 14 -27.78 -24.07 -26.63
N ILE A 15 -27.62 -23.93 -27.96
CA ILE A 15 -27.34 -25.04 -28.85
C ILE A 15 -25.88 -25.49 -28.80
N ILE A 16 -24.95 -24.63 -28.42
CA ILE A 16 -23.52 -24.93 -28.38
C ILE A 16 -23.13 -25.80 -27.16
N GLY A 17 -23.98 -25.88 -26.14
CA GLY A 17 -23.66 -26.56 -24.86
C GLY A 17 -24.16 -28.00 -24.69
N SER A 18 -25.07 -28.54 -25.56
CA SER A 18 -25.64 -29.88 -25.35
C SER A 18 -25.74 -30.66 -26.65
N PHE A 19 -24.76 -31.52 -26.85
CA PHE A 19 -24.75 -32.49 -27.95
C PHE A 19 -25.84 -33.55 -27.77
N GLY A 20 -26.86 -33.51 -28.66
CA GLY A 20 -27.65 -34.69 -29.04
C GLY A 20 -28.77 -35.12 -28.06
N SER A 21 -28.93 -34.61 -26.89
CA SER A 21 -29.96 -34.99 -25.90
C SER A 21 -31.03 -33.91 -25.61
N ASP A 22 -30.86 -32.71 -26.12
CA ASP A 22 -31.83 -31.62 -25.94
C ASP A 22 -33.03 -31.78 -26.83
N PRO A 23 -34.27 -31.87 -26.27
CA PRO A 23 -35.50 -31.93 -27.06
C PRO A 23 -35.64 -30.77 -28.07
N GLN A 24 -35.22 -29.58 -27.72
CA GLN A 24 -35.28 -28.37 -28.56
C GLN A 24 -34.34 -28.49 -29.78
N TYR A 25 -33.16 -29.04 -29.62
CA TYR A 25 -32.24 -29.31 -30.70
C TYR A 25 -32.84 -30.29 -31.73
N ASN A 26 -33.45 -31.38 -31.25
CA ASN A 26 -34.11 -32.34 -32.13
C ASN A 26 -35.34 -31.78 -32.82
N GLU A 27 -36.10 -30.88 -32.19
CA GLU A 27 -37.20 -30.19 -32.83
C GLU A 27 -36.72 -29.20 -33.90
N LEU A 28 -35.64 -28.50 -33.65
CA LEU A 28 -35.03 -27.58 -34.63
C LEU A 28 -34.49 -28.32 -35.85
N ILE A 29 -33.86 -29.48 -35.64
CA ILE A 29 -33.39 -30.34 -36.76
C ILE A 29 -34.59 -30.84 -37.60
N LYS A 30 -35.65 -31.34 -36.96
CA LYS A 30 -36.86 -31.80 -37.67
C LYS A 30 -37.50 -30.64 -38.41
N TRP A 31 -37.59 -29.46 -37.85
CA TRP A 31 -38.12 -28.29 -38.49
C TRP A 31 -37.26 -27.87 -39.69
N PHE A 32 -35.93 -27.84 -39.53
CA PHE A 32 -35.01 -27.56 -40.62
C PHE A 32 -35.11 -28.56 -41.76
N ASP A 33 -35.16 -29.87 -41.46
CA ASP A 33 -35.32 -30.91 -42.45
C ASP A 33 -36.63 -30.78 -43.18
N SER A 34 -37.74 -30.43 -42.53
CA SER A 34 -39.01 -30.17 -43.11
C SER A 34 -38.98 -28.97 -44.09
N LEU A 35 -38.33 -27.90 -43.74
CA LEU A 35 -38.12 -26.74 -44.61
C LEU A 35 -37.22 -27.07 -45.81
N TRP A 36 -36.13 -27.80 -45.56
CA TRP A 36 -35.15 -28.22 -46.56
C TRP A 36 -35.73 -29.14 -47.60
N SER A 37 -36.73 -29.90 -47.25
CA SER A 37 -37.44 -30.84 -48.13
C SER A 37 -38.57 -30.19 -48.96
N ARG A 38 -38.96 -28.96 -48.70
CA ARG A 38 -40.04 -28.26 -49.44
C ARG A 38 -39.61 -27.99 -50.89
N PRO A 39 -40.57 -28.03 -51.88
CA PRO A 39 -40.25 -27.74 -53.28
C PRO A 39 -39.56 -26.39 -53.51
N GLN A 40 -39.94 -25.35 -52.74
CA GLN A 40 -39.38 -24.03 -52.84
C GLN A 40 -37.87 -23.98 -52.43
N ALA A 41 -37.41 -24.94 -51.70
CA ALA A 41 -36.00 -25.04 -51.36
C ALA A 41 -35.12 -25.50 -52.52
N HIS A 42 -35.72 -25.93 -53.63
CA HIS A 42 -35.04 -26.27 -54.87
C HIS A 42 -34.99 -25.16 -55.91
N ASP A 43 -35.56 -23.98 -55.62
CA ASP A 43 -35.51 -22.82 -56.49
C ASP A 43 -34.10 -22.31 -56.72
N TYR A 44 -33.96 -21.49 -57.75
CA TYR A 44 -32.65 -20.88 -58.08
C TYR A 44 -32.52 -19.49 -57.53
N LYS A 45 -31.32 -19.18 -57.00
CA LYS A 45 -30.90 -17.82 -56.67
C LYS A 45 -30.23 -17.19 -57.90
N THR A 46 -30.67 -16.01 -58.29
CA THR A 46 -29.99 -15.21 -59.30
C THR A 46 -28.82 -14.45 -58.63
N VAL A 47 -27.60 -14.69 -59.12
CA VAL A 47 -26.35 -14.04 -58.60
C VAL A 47 -25.74 -13.29 -59.77
N VAL A 48 -25.41 -12.01 -59.54
CA VAL A 48 -24.68 -11.18 -60.51
C VAL A 48 -23.20 -11.30 -60.21
N ASP A 49 -22.41 -11.71 -61.18
CA ASP A 49 -20.97 -11.78 -61.05
C ASP A 49 -20.31 -10.37 -61.13
N GLY A 50 -19.03 -10.26 -60.78
CA GLY A 50 -18.29 -9.00 -60.78
C GLY A 50 -18.15 -8.31 -62.14
N ASN A 51 -18.56 -9.01 -63.25
CA ASN A 51 -18.55 -8.49 -64.63
C ASN A 51 -19.97 -8.20 -65.13
N GLY A 52 -20.99 -8.24 -64.30
CA GLY A 52 -22.37 -7.97 -64.64
C GLY A 52 -23.09 -9.19 -65.24
N GLY A 53 -22.45 -10.37 -65.27
CA GLY A 53 -23.09 -11.61 -65.78
C GLY A 53 -24.11 -12.15 -64.77
N VAL A 54 -25.28 -12.59 -65.23
CA VAL A 54 -26.38 -13.09 -64.41
C VAL A 54 -26.38 -14.60 -64.42
N ASN A 55 -26.04 -15.23 -63.36
CA ASN A 55 -25.97 -16.67 -63.16
C ASN A 55 -27.12 -17.17 -62.26
N ARG A 56 -27.80 -18.26 -62.68
CA ARG A 56 -28.73 -18.95 -61.76
C ARG A 56 -28.10 -20.15 -61.09
N ILE A 57 -28.03 -20.09 -59.80
CA ILE A 57 -27.44 -21.13 -58.95
C ILE A 57 -28.58 -21.77 -58.16
N PRO A 58 -28.66 -23.12 -58.03
CA PRO A 58 -29.61 -23.77 -57.16
C PRO A 58 -29.54 -23.24 -55.75
N PHE A 59 -30.67 -22.87 -55.19
CA PHE A 59 -30.70 -22.16 -53.87
C PHE A 59 -30.00 -22.92 -52.75
N LYS A 60 -30.19 -24.25 -52.75
CA LYS A 60 -29.46 -25.12 -51.78
C LYS A 60 -27.94 -24.99 -51.91
N LYS A 61 -27.43 -24.98 -53.15
CA LYS A 61 -25.99 -24.80 -53.37
C LYS A 61 -25.50 -23.44 -52.93
N TYR A 62 -26.24 -22.39 -53.28
CA TYR A 62 -25.95 -21.05 -52.85
C TYR A 62 -25.92 -20.93 -51.33
N LEU A 63 -26.92 -21.49 -50.63
CA LEU A 63 -26.99 -21.47 -49.16
C LEU A 63 -25.84 -22.24 -48.53
N ILE A 64 -25.48 -23.42 -49.06
CA ILE A 64 -24.33 -24.21 -48.59
C ILE A 64 -23.02 -23.42 -48.77
N ASP A 65 -22.86 -22.78 -49.93
CA ASP A 65 -21.64 -21.99 -50.20
C ASP A 65 -21.55 -20.74 -49.33
N GLU A 66 -22.66 -20.09 -48.99
CA GLU A 66 -22.69 -18.99 -48.04
C GLU A 66 -22.41 -19.48 -46.60
N ILE A 67 -22.99 -20.62 -46.18
CA ILE A 67 -22.71 -21.24 -44.88
C ILE A 67 -21.22 -21.61 -44.79
N LYS A 68 -20.66 -22.19 -45.86
CA LYS A 68 -19.22 -22.49 -45.89
C LYS A 68 -18.32 -21.26 -45.77
N LYS A 69 -18.74 -20.12 -46.30
CA LYS A 69 -18.03 -18.85 -46.11
C LYS A 69 -18.02 -18.41 -44.64
N ILE A 70 -19.11 -18.67 -43.91
CA ILE A 70 -19.23 -18.39 -42.48
C ILE A 70 -18.35 -19.35 -41.67
N PHE A 71 -18.28 -20.63 -42.08
CA PHE A 71 -17.46 -21.67 -41.45
C PHE A 71 -16.11 -21.82 -42.17
N THR A 72 -15.43 -20.74 -42.50
CA THR A 72 -14.03 -20.79 -42.93
C THR A 72 -13.20 -21.34 -41.78
N GLU A 73 -12.50 -22.45 -41.97
CA GLU A 73 -11.56 -22.98 -41.03
C GLU A 73 -10.41 -21.96 -40.86
N TYR A 74 -10.45 -21.19 -39.80
CA TYR A 74 -9.35 -20.33 -39.43
C TYR A 74 -8.26 -21.19 -38.81
N SER A 75 -7.03 -21.01 -39.26
CA SER A 75 -5.91 -21.55 -38.53
C SER A 75 -5.92 -20.99 -37.08
N PRO A 76 -5.36 -21.71 -36.10
CA PRO A 76 -5.29 -21.20 -34.72
C PRO A 76 -4.71 -19.77 -34.65
N LYS A 77 -3.75 -19.44 -35.51
CA LYS A 77 -3.15 -18.11 -35.62
C LYS A 77 -4.12 -17.07 -36.18
N GLN A 78 -4.92 -17.42 -37.19
CA GLN A 78 -5.95 -16.50 -37.73
C GLN A 78 -7.10 -16.32 -36.74
N LEU A 79 -7.49 -17.35 -36.00
CA LEU A 79 -8.50 -17.25 -34.94
C LEU A 79 -7.97 -16.33 -33.83
N TYR A 80 -6.72 -16.49 -33.42
CA TYR A 80 -6.05 -15.63 -32.47
C TYR A 80 -6.05 -14.16 -32.92
N TYR A 81 -5.66 -13.88 -34.16
CA TYR A 81 -5.72 -12.52 -34.72
C TYR A 81 -7.14 -11.98 -34.85
N LYS A 82 -8.12 -12.81 -35.15
CA LYS A 82 -9.53 -12.39 -35.22
C LYS A 82 -10.04 -12.04 -33.81
N VAL A 83 -9.73 -12.85 -32.80
CA VAL A 83 -10.06 -12.57 -31.39
C VAL A 83 -9.39 -11.27 -30.95
N LEU A 84 -8.11 -11.07 -31.25
CA LEU A 84 -7.41 -9.81 -30.96
C LEU A 84 -8.05 -8.63 -31.69
N PHE A 85 -8.49 -8.78 -32.95
CA PHE A 85 -9.16 -7.72 -33.68
C PHE A 85 -10.54 -7.41 -33.10
N GLU A 86 -11.32 -8.40 -32.69
CA GLU A 86 -12.62 -8.18 -32.04
C GLU A 86 -12.48 -7.52 -30.67
N LEU A 87 -11.41 -7.87 -29.93
CA LEU A 87 -11.13 -7.28 -28.61
C LEU A 87 -10.52 -5.87 -28.70
N PHE A 88 -9.67 -5.64 -29.69
CA PHE A 88 -8.82 -4.44 -29.77
C PHE A 88 -8.91 -3.72 -31.13
N GLY A 89 -9.75 -4.19 -32.05
CA GLY A 89 -9.82 -3.68 -33.43
C GLY A 89 -10.21 -2.21 -33.49
N ASP A 90 -11.14 -1.79 -32.66
CA ASP A 90 -11.54 -0.38 -32.56
C ASP A 90 -10.36 0.50 -32.08
N GLU A 91 -9.53 -0.01 -31.20
CA GLU A 91 -8.33 0.69 -30.70
C GLU A 91 -7.23 0.77 -31.76
N LEU A 92 -7.06 -0.31 -32.54
CA LEU A 92 -6.09 -0.36 -33.65
C LEU A 92 -6.52 0.53 -34.84
N LEU A 93 -7.82 0.63 -35.11
CA LEU A 93 -8.37 1.49 -36.17
C LEU A 93 -8.29 2.97 -35.76
N LEU A 94 -8.55 3.31 -34.49
CA LEU A 94 -8.43 4.66 -33.98
C LEU A 94 -6.99 5.20 -34.06
N GLU A 95 -5.96 4.35 -33.96
CA GLU A 95 -4.56 4.77 -34.08
C GLU A 95 -4.19 5.18 -35.51
N LYS A 96 -4.71 4.49 -36.55
CA LYS A 96 -4.35 4.78 -37.96
C LYS A 96 -5.00 6.05 -38.49
N ASP A 97 -6.16 6.43 -37.99
CA ASP A 97 -6.99 7.47 -38.58
C ASP A 97 -7.09 8.77 -37.76
N ASN A 98 -6.29 8.92 -36.66
CA ASN A 98 -6.26 10.17 -35.91
C ASN A 98 -4.94 10.92 -36.07
N PRO A 99 -4.82 11.79 -37.13
CA PRO A 99 -3.55 12.55 -37.36
C PRO A 99 -3.19 13.48 -36.23
N GLU A 100 -4.15 13.95 -35.44
CA GLU A 100 -3.90 14.84 -34.33
C GLU A 100 -3.29 14.07 -33.13
N PHE A 101 -3.82 12.90 -32.82
CA PHE A 101 -3.24 12.03 -31.80
C PHE A 101 -1.79 11.64 -32.14
N ASN A 102 -1.54 11.23 -33.39
CA ASN A 102 -0.19 10.88 -33.85
C ASN A 102 0.78 12.07 -33.77
N ARG A 103 0.30 13.29 -34.08
CA ARG A 103 1.11 14.51 -33.93
C ARG A 103 1.41 14.81 -32.46
N GLN A 104 0.46 14.58 -31.56
CA GLN A 104 0.62 14.79 -30.13
C GLN A 104 1.60 13.76 -29.53
N ILE A 105 1.51 12.49 -29.94
CA ILE A 105 2.46 11.44 -29.56
C ILE A 105 3.86 11.77 -30.10
N GLY A 106 4.00 12.19 -31.36
CA GLY A 106 5.27 12.61 -31.93
C GLY A 106 5.95 13.79 -31.17
N ARG A 107 5.16 14.67 -30.54
CA ARG A 107 5.70 15.70 -29.64
C ARG A 107 6.22 15.10 -28.34
N LEU A 108 5.52 14.09 -27.78
CA LEU A 108 5.97 13.38 -26.59
C LEU A 108 7.26 12.59 -26.85
N GLU A 109 7.35 11.93 -28.00
CA GLU A 109 8.52 11.14 -28.42
C GLU A 109 9.81 11.99 -28.54
N ASN A 110 9.67 13.30 -28.75
CA ASN A 110 10.79 14.24 -28.78
C ASN A 110 11.23 14.71 -27.38
N THR A 111 10.60 14.23 -26.30
CA THR A 111 10.98 14.63 -24.93
C THR A 111 12.10 13.74 -24.37
N THR A 112 12.89 14.31 -23.45
CA THR A 112 13.98 13.57 -22.81
C THR A 112 13.46 12.49 -21.87
N VAL A 113 12.34 12.73 -21.19
CA VAL A 113 11.73 11.75 -20.31
C VAL A 113 11.24 10.53 -21.07
N TYR A 114 10.56 10.71 -22.22
CA TYR A 114 10.06 9.57 -23.00
C TYR A 114 11.18 8.71 -23.57
N ASN A 115 12.24 9.37 -24.08
CA ASN A 115 13.42 8.67 -24.61
C ASN A 115 14.25 7.95 -23.52
N ALA A 116 14.11 8.34 -22.26
CA ALA A 116 14.77 7.65 -21.15
C ALA A 116 13.98 6.41 -20.64
N LEU A 117 12.74 6.22 -21.12
CA LEU A 117 11.90 5.09 -20.76
C LEU A 117 12.31 3.82 -21.49
N TYR A 118 12.22 2.70 -20.79
CA TYR A 118 12.26 1.38 -21.41
C TYR A 118 11.04 1.15 -22.31
N GLU A 119 11.15 0.27 -23.29
CA GLU A 119 10.07 -0.01 -24.25
C GLU A 119 8.74 -0.40 -23.56
N PHE A 120 8.79 -1.23 -22.51
CA PHE A 120 7.60 -1.59 -21.76
C PHE A 120 6.95 -0.38 -21.08
N GLN A 121 7.76 0.57 -20.59
CA GLN A 121 7.23 1.80 -19.99
C GLN A 121 6.62 2.71 -21.05
N GLN A 122 7.23 2.83 -22.23
CA GLN A 122 6.67 3.59 -23.36
C GLN A 122 5.32 3.04 -23.78
N LYS A 123 5.20 1.70 -23.91
CA LYS A 123 3.91 1.03 -24.14
C LYS A 123 2.88 1.33 -23.04
N GLY A 124 3.32 1.33 -21.78
CA GLY A 124 2.49 1.70 -20.65
C GLY A 124 2.00 3.14 -20.69
N VAL A 125 2.85 4.09 -21.08
CA VAL A 125 2.48 5.50 -21.28
C VAL A 125 1.37 5.63 -22.33
N LEU A 126 1.52 4.97 -23.47
CA LEU A 126 0.51 5.00 -24.54
C LEU A 126 -0.83 4.42 -24.07
N SER A 127 -0.80 3.29 -23.37
CA SER A 127 -2.00 2.67 -22.79
C SER A 127 -2.69 3.59 -21.77
N LEU A 128 -1.93 4.22 -20.87
CA LEU A 128 -2.47 5.18 -19.91
C LEU A 128 -3.09 6.40 -20.58
N ILE A 129 -2.43 6.94 -21.62
CA ILE A 129 -2.99 8.08 -22.38
C ILE A 129 -4.33 7.70 -23.01
N LYS A 130 -4.44 6.53 -23.63
CA LYS A 130 -5.68 6.02 -24.22
C LYS A 130 -6.79 5.86 -23.16
N MET A 131 -6.47 5.23 -22.01
CA MET A 131 -7.42 5.07 -20.90
C MET A 131 -7.91 6.44 -20.39
N LEU A 132 -6.99 7.38 -20.20
CA LEU A 132 -7.30 8.74 -19.76
C LEU A 132 -8.14 9.52 -20.78
N GLN A 133 -7.94 9.30 -22.07
CA GLN A 133 -8.78 9.91 -23.11
C GLN A 133 -10.18 9.32 -23.14
N LYS A 134 -10.30 7.99 -23.03
CA LYS A 134 -11.57 7.27 -23.18
C LYS A 134 -12.42 7.29 -21.89
N HIS A 135 -11.78 7.18 -20.73
CA HIS A 135 -12.47 6.99 -19.45
C HIS A 135 -12.24 8.09 -18.42
N ASN A 136 -11.45 9.13 -18.76
CA ASN A 136 -11.03 10.21 -17.89
C ASN A 136 -10.20 9.79 -16.67
N GLY A 137 -9.78 8.53 -16.59
CA GLY A 137 -8.95 8.07 -15.51
C GLY A 137 -8.26 6.74 -15.78
N ALA A 138 -7.17 6.50 -15.06
CA ALA A 138 -6.42 5.25 -15.09
C ALA A 138 -5.63 5.04 -13.80
N ILE A 139 -5.32 3.78 -13.49
CA ILE A 139 -4.40 3.38 -12.43
C ILE A 139 -3.15 2.77 -13.06
N LEU A 140 -1.98 3.29 -12.70
CA LEU A 140 -0.71 2.64 -12.97
C LEU A 140 -0.33 1.79 -11.76
N ALA A 141 -0.53 0.49 -11.88
CA ALA A 141 -0.34 -0.50 -10.83
C ALA A 141 0.89 -1.39 -11.03
N ASP A 142 1.88 -0.93 -11.78
CA ASP A 142 3.15 -1.66 -11.99
C ASP A 142 3.80 -2.07 -10.67
N ALA A 143 4.42 -3.24 -10.66
CA ALA A 143 5.13 -3.75 -9.49
C ALA A 143 6.18 -2.77 -8.97
N VAL A 144 6.58 -2.92 -7.70
CA VAL A 144 7.59 -2.05 -7.08
C VAL A 144 8.90 -2.15 -7.84
N GLY A 145 9.54 -1.01 -8.11
CA GLY A 145 10.83 -0.96 -8.81
C GLY A 145 10.77 -0.87 -10.33
N LEU A 146 9.59 -0.88 -10.95
CA LEU A 146 9.40 -0.76 -12.40
C LEU A 146 9.38 0.67 -12.95
N GLY A 147 9.63 1.68 -12.10
CA GLY A 147 9.79 3.06 -12.54
C GLY A 147 8.49 3.82 -12.80
N LYS A 148 7.42 3.57 -12.04
CA LYS A 148 6.13 4.27 -12.13
C LYS A 148 6.25 5.80 -12.22
N THR A 149 7.18 6.38 -11.48
CA THR A 149 7.42 7.83 -11.46
C THR A 149 7.74 8.38 -12.84
N TRP A 150 8.65 7.73 -13.58
CA TRP A 150 9.03 8.20 -14.92
C TRP A 150 7.94 7.96 -15.96
N THR A 151 7.23 6.82 -15.85
CA THR A 151 6.03 6.56 -16.66
C THR A 151 4.98 7.65 -16.44
N ALA A 152 4.72 8.01 -15.16
CA ALA A 152 3.79 9.10 -14.83
C ALA A 152 4.26 10.47 -15.35
N LEU A 153 5.56 10.78 -15.22
CA LEU A 153 6.13 12.03 -15.76
C LEU A 153 5.91 12.16 -17.28
N ALA A 154 6.07 11.06 -18.03
CA ALA A 154 5.81 11.10 -19.48
C ALA A 154 4.32 11.35 -19.78
N VAL A 155 3.39 10.76 -19.03
CA VAL A 155 1.95 11.06 -19.14
C VAL A 155 1.67 12.51 -18.76
N MET A 156 2.25 13.00 -17.66
CA MET A 156 2.12 14.40 -17.24
C MET A 156 2.60 15.34 -18.33
N LYS A 157 3.77 15.04 -18.95
CA LYS A 157 4.33 15.84 -20.03
C LYS A 157 3.43 15.87 -21.26
N PHE A 158 2.85 14.75 -21.64
CA PHE A 158 1.88 14.68 -22.74
C PHE A 158 0.71 15.65 -22.52
N TYR A 159 0.12 15.66 -21.34
CA TYR A 159 -1.01 16.55 -21.03
C TYR A 159 -0.58 18.02 -20.83
N GLN A 160 0.61 18.25 -20.29
CA GLN A 160 1.20 19.59 -20.22
C GLN A 160 1.39 20.19 -21.62
N LEU A 161 1.85 19.42 -22.63
CA LEU A 161 1.99 19.84 -24.01
C LEU A 161 0.65 20.18 -24.69
N GLN A 162 -0.47 19.68 -24.13
CA GLN A 162 -1.84 20.02 -24.54
C GLN A 162 -2.43 21.22 -23.78
N GLY A 163 -1.67 21.85 -22.89
CA GLY A 163 -2.12 22.99 -22.11
C GLY A 163 -2.96 22.65 -20.87
N ARG A 164 -3.03 21.38 -20.46
CA ARG A 164 -3.69 21.00 -19.19
C ARG A 164 -2.85 21.38 -18.00
N GLU A 165 -3.51 21.89 -16.97
CA GLU A 165 -2.87 22.07 -15.67
C GLU A 165 -2.67 20.70 -14.99
N VAL A 166 -1.45 20.45 -14.55
CA VAL A 166 -1.10 19.21 -13.85
C VAL A 166 -1.00 19.47 -12.35
N ILE A 167 -1.80 18.73 -11.57
CA ILE A 167 -1.81 18.79 -10.11
C ILE A 167 -1.40 17.41 -9.59
N LEU A 168 -0.27 17.36 -8.92
CA LEU A 168 0.27 16.15 -8.32
C LEU A 168 -0.01 16.14 -6.81
N ILE A 169 -0.69 15.12 -6.35
CA ILE A 169 -1.02 14.88 -4.95
C ILE A 169 -0.23 13.65 -4.49
N CYS A 170 0.62 13.80 -3.48
CA CYS A 170 1.44 12.71 -2.96
C CYS A 170 1.54 12.74 -1.42
N PRO A 171 1.97 11.68 -0.76
CA PRO A 171 2.39 11.74 0.64
C PRO A 171 3.50 12.79 0.84
N LYS A 172 3.43 13.56 1.92
CA LYS A 172 4.41 14.64 2.19
C LYS A 172 5.86 14.15 2.20
N LYS A 173 6.09 12.90 2.61
CA LYS A 173 7.41 12.25 2.61
C LYS A 173 7.99 12.06 1.20
N LEU A 174 7.16 12.06 0.15
CA LEU A 174 7.59 11.95 -1.25
C LEU A 174 7.84 13.29 -1.93
N GLN A 175 7.69 14.38 -1.20
CA GLN A 175 7.85 15.74 -1.74
C GLN A 175 9.15 15.92 -2.51
N TYR A 176 10.27 15.45 -1.96
CA TYR A 176 11.58 15.60 -2.57
C TYR A 176 11.69 14.82 -3.89
N ASN A 177 11.18 13.59 -3.93
CA ASN A 177 11.23 12.73 -5.11
C ASN A 177 10.54 13.34 -6.33
N TRP A 178 9.52 14.17 -6.12
CA TRP A 178 8.83 14.87 -7.19
C TRP A 178 9.42 16.25 -7.48
N ARG A 179 9.92 16.97 -6.48
CA ARG A 179 10.51 18.30 -6.68
C ARG A 179 11.78 18.31 -7.54
N ILE A 180 12.52 17.21 -7.58
CA ILE A 180 13.73 17.09 -8.40
C ILE A 180 13.46 17.18 -9.90
N TYR A 181 12.24 16.95 -10.35
CA TYR A 181 11.85 17.06 -11.76
C TYR A 181 11.26 18.42 -12.11
N GLN A 182 10.90 19.23 -11.15
CA GLN A 182 10.45 20.59 -11.40
C GLN A 182 11.63 21.46 -11.86
N LYS A 183 11.33 22.54 -12.55
CA LYS A 183 12.29 23.49 -13.13
C LYS A 183 13.29 24.03 -12.09
N ASN A 184 14.37 23.31 -11.86
CA ASN A 184 15.47 23.69 -10.98
C ASN A 184 16.81 23.40 -11.67
N GLN A 185 17.89 24.09 -11.28
CA GLN A 185 19.24 23.80 -11.76
C GLN A 185 19.60 22.33 -11.45
N ASN A 186 20.16 21.63 -12.46
CA ASN A 186 20.54 20.22 -12.41
C ASN A 186 19.38 19.25 -12.12
N SER A 187 18.15 19.65 -12.46
CA SER A 187 17.02 18.74 -12.35
C SER A 187 17.07 17.65 -13.43
N LYS A 188 16.74 16.45 -13.06
CA LYS A 188 16.58 15.36 -14.04
C LYS A 188 15.50 15.75 -15.05
N PHE A 189 15.80 15.56 -16.36
CA PHE A 189 14.94 16.00 -17.47
C PHE A 189 14.71 17.52 -17.52
N GLU A 190 15.71 18.35 -17.19
CA GLU A 190 15.60 19.81 -17.20
C GLU A 190 15.11 20.35 -18.56
N LYS A 191 15.53 19.74 -19.68
CA LYS A 191 15.10 20.13 -21.04
C LYS A 191 13.59 20.02 -21.25
N ASP A 192 12.91 19.15 -20.53
CA ASP A 192 11.46 18.95 -20.65
C ASP A 192 10.64 20.01 -19.89
N GLN A 193 11.27 20.82 -19.05
CA GLN A 193 10.62 21.95 -18.35
C GLN A 193 9.30 21.55 -17.70
N PHE A 194 9.33 20.63 -16.72
CA PHE A 194 8.13 20.17 -16.02
C PHE A 194 7.51 21.28 -15.17
N GLU A 195 6.24 21.54 -15.41
CA GLU A 195 5.42 22.48 -14.64
C GLU A 195 4.21 21.73 -14.08
N TYR A 196 4.14 21.56 -12.76
CA TYR A 196 3.02 20.98 -12.05
C TYR A 196 2.92 21.53 -10.63
N PHE A 197 1.71 21.55 -10.10
CA PHE A 197 1.44 21.96 -8.73
C PHE A 197 1.55 20.77 -7.80
N LEU A 198 2.46 20.82 -6.84
CA LEU A 198 2.66 19.77 -5.86
C LEU A 198 1.82 20.04 -4.61
N ARG A 199 1.00 19.06 -4.23
CA ARG A 199 0.17 19.06 -3.03
C ARG A 199 0.32 17.74 -2.28
N PHE A 200 -0.11 17.72 -1.03
CA PHE A 200 0.04 16.55 -0.18
C PHE A 200 -1.32 15.96 0.20
N HIS A 201 -1.36 14.66 0.49
CA HIS A 201 -2.56 14.01 1.01
C HIS A 201 -3.06 14.68 2.30
N THR A 202 -2.16 15.27 3.09
CA THR A 202 -2.49 16.03 4.30
C THR A 202 -3.14 17.39 4.01
N ASP A 203 -3.04 17.87 2.78
CA ASP A 203 -3.62 19.16 2.38
C ASP A 203 -5.11 19.03 1.97
N LEU A 204 -5.65 17.81 1.97
CA LEU A 204 -7.04 17.52 1.64
C LEU A 204 -7.94 17.67 2.89
N THR A 205 -8.02 18.90 3.44
CA THR A 205 -8.82 19.23 4.62
C THR A 205 -9.34 20.68 4.56
N ASP A 206 -10.48 20.92 5.18
CA ASP A 206 -11.12 22.26 5.23
C ASP A 206 -10.22 23.31 5.90
N ASP A 207 -9.49 22.94 6.97
CA ASP A 207 -8.61 23.86 7.71
C ASP A 207 -7.48 24.45 6.84
N LEU A 208 -7.07 23.73 5.81
CA LEU A 208 -6.02 24.19 4.91
C LEU A 208 -6.54 25.11 3.82
N MET A 209 -7.80 24.95 3.39
CA MET A 209 -8.48 25.88 2.50
C MET A 209 -8.63 27.24 3.17
N GLU A 210 -9.00 27.28 4.45
CA GLU A 210 -9.06 28.54 5.23
C GLU A 210 -7.70 29.23 5.38
N LYS A 211 -6.63 28.45 5.52
CA LYS A 211 -5.26 28.95 5.71
C LYS A 211 -4.62 29.50 4.44
N TYR A 212 -5.10 29.09 3.26
CA TYR A 212 -4.58 29.47 1.94
C TYR A 212 -5.62 30.18 1.06
N HIS A 213 -6.60 30.83 1.65
CA HIS A 213 -7.80 31.44 1.04
C HIS A 213 -7.62 32.15 -0.30
N ASP A 214 -6.46 32.75 -0.58
CA ASP A 214 -6.27 33.48 -1.84
C ASP A 214 -5.62 32.71 -2.99
N ARG A 215 -4.96 31.56 -2.74
CA ARG A 215 -4.19 30.83 -3.77
C ARG A 215 -4.63 29.39 -3.99
N ALA A 216 -5.15 28.71 -2.99
CA ALA A 216 -5.47 27.29 -3.10
C ALA A 216 -6.76 27.07 -3.91
N ASP A 217 -7.80 27.89 -3.69
CA ASP A 217 -9.07 27.81 -4.39
C ASP A 217 -8.88 28.01 -5.90
N LYS A 218 -8.11 29.02 -6.29
CA LYS A 218 -7.84 29.32 -7.70
C LYS A 218 -6.99 28.27 -8.42
N MET A 219 -6.26 27.45 -7.67
CA MET A 219 -5.41 26.40 -8.23
C MET A 219 -6.20 25.10 -8.45
N PHE A 220 -7.06 24.73 -7.49
CA PHE A 220 -7.84 23.50 -7.59
C PHE A 220 -9.10 23.67 -8.42
N ILE A 221 -9.70 24.84 -8.40
CA ILE A 221 -10.99 25.14 -9.03
C ILE A 221 -10.82 26.34 -9.95
N ASN A 222 -10.72 26.08 -11.25
CA ASN A 222 -10.73 27.09 -12.30
C ASN A 222 -11.23 26.44 -13.61
N GLU A 223 -11.49 27.25 -14.62
CA GLU A 223 -12.04 26.79 -15.91
C GLU A 223 -11.05 26.00 -16.80
N LYS A 224 -9.78 25.85 -16.38
CA LYS A 224 -8.79 25.14 -17.19
C LYS A 224 -8.94 23.65 -17.04
N PRO A 225 -8.77 22.88 -18.13
CA PRO A 225 -8.74 21.43 -18.07
C PRO A 225 -7.57 20.93 -17.21
N LYS A 226 -7.80 19.91 -16.37
CA LYS A 226 -6.86 19.43 -15.38
C LYS A 226 -6.50 17.97 -15.54
N LEU A 227 -5.27 17.66 -15.15
CA LEU A 227 -4.85 16.29 -14.87
C LEU A 227 -4.45 16.22 -13.38
N PHE A 228 -5.21 15.47 -12.59
CA PHE A 228 -4.81 15.09 -11.24
C PHE A 228 -3.98 13.81 -11.30
N VAL A 229 -2.79 13.87 -10.72
CA VAL A 229 -1.93 12.70 -10.53
C VAL A 229 -1.85 12.41 -9.05
N ILE A 230 -2.28 11.24 -8.63
CA ILE A 230 -2.35 10.84 -7.22
C ILE A 230 -1.34 9.72 -6.98
N ASP A 231 -0.21 10.04 -6.38
CA ASP A 231 0.80 9.06 -6.02
C ASP A 231 0.45 8.39 -4.70
N GLU A 232 0.74 7.10 -4.59
CA GLU A 232 0.34 6.22 -3.48
C GLU A 232 -1.17 6.34 -3.20
N SER A 233 -1.98 6.19 -4.26
CA SER A 233 -3.43 6.39 -4.23
C SER A 233 -4.17 5.46 -3.28
N HIS A 234 -3.56 4.34 -2.86
CA HIS A 234 -4.10 3.45 -1.84
C HIS A 234 -4.31 4.15 -0.48
N ASN A 235 -3.68 5.30 -0.22
CA ASN A 235 -3.94 6.11 0.96
C ASN A 235 -5.33 6.79 0.94
N LEU A 236 -5.99 6.83 -0.22
CA LEU A 236 -7.35 7.34 -0.41
C LEU A 236 -8.38 6.21 -0.62
N ARG A 237 -8.11 5.02 -0.07
CA ARG A 237 -8.98 3.84 -0.21
C ARG A 237 -10.27 3.89 0.61
N ASN A 238 -10.32 4.71 1.67
CA ASN A 238 -11.48 4.82 2.55
C ASN A 238 -12.40 5.98 2.10
N ASP A 239 -13.55 5.66 1.52
CA ASP A 239 -14.55 6.63 1.05
C ASP A 239 -15.28 7.38 2.17
N LYS A 240 -15.14 6.92 3.41
CA LYS A 240 -15.69 7.60 4.60
C LYS A 240 -14.72 8.64 5.16
N SER A 241 -13.43 8.57 4.82
CA SER A 241 -12.41 9.47 5.35
C SER A 241 -12.66 10.92 4.94
N LYS A 242 -12.32 11.87 5.81
CA LYS A 242 -12.44 13.31 5.52
C LYS A 242 -11.67 13.70 4.26
N ARG A 243 -10.46 13.17 4.07
CA ARG A 243 -9.60 13.45 2.90
C ARG A 243 -10.24 12.99 1.60
N TYR A 244 -10.81 11.78 1.58
CA TYR A 244 -11.49 11.26 0.40
C TYR A 244 -12.70 12.11 0.04
N LYS A 245 -13.57 12.39 1.01
CA LYS A 245 -14.76 13.25 0.81
C LYS A 245 -14.37 14.63 0.33
N PHE A 246 -13.37 15.25 0.94
CA PHE A 246 -12.87 16.56 0.52
C PHE A 246 -12.39 16.54 -0.94
N LEU A 247 -11.59 15.53 -1.34
CA LEU A 247 -11.12 15.40 -2.73
C LEU A 247 -12.29 15.25 -3.70
N VAL A 248 -13.27 14.42 -3.37
CA VAL A 248 -14.44 14.17 -4.23
C VAL A 248 -15.34 15.40 -4.27
N ASP A 249 -15.82 15.87 -3.11
CA ASP A 249 -16.89 16.85 -3.02
C ASP A 249 -16.43 18.29 -3.30
N GLN A 250 -15.19 18.62 -2.88
CA GLN A 250 -14.70 20.00 -2.98
C GLN A 250 -13.76 20.22 -4.17
N ILE A 251 -13.17 19.15 -4.76
CA ILE A 251 -12.20 19.30 -5.84
C ILE A 251 -12.71 18.66 -7.13
N LEU A 252 -12.89 17.33 -7.16
CA LEU A 252 -13.16 16.62 -8.40
C LEU A 252 -14.54 16.95 -8.97
N SER A 253 -15.57 17.08 -8.13
CA SER A 253 -16.93 17.42 -8.56
C SER A 253 -17.12 18.89 -8.98
N GLN A 254 -16.19 19.77 -8.60
CA GLN A 254 -16.26 21.20 -8.89
C GLN A 254 -15.56 21.59 -10.21
N ASN A 255 -14.91 20.66 -10.88
CA ASN A 255 -14.19 20.88 -12.13
C ASN A 255 -14.86 20.12 -13.26
N GLU A 256 -15.08 20.75 -14.41
CA GLU A 256 -15.82 20.17 -15.54
C GLU A 256 -14.98 19.19 -16.38
N ASP A 257 -13.72 19.53 -16.67
CA ASP A 257 -12.81 18.70 -17.48
C ASP A 257 -11.62 18.20 -16.66
N VAL A 258 -11.82 17.07 -15.97
CA VAL A 258 -10.85 16.43 -15.09
C VAL A 258 -10.46 15.08 -15.65
N LYS A 259 -9.14 14.82 -15.60
CA LYS A 259 -8.57 13.48 -15.77
C LYS A 259 -7.82 13.10 -14.51
N VAL A 260 -7.90 11.82 -14.11
CA VAL A 260 -7.29 11.31 -12.88
C VAL A 260 -6.36 10.15 -13.19
N LEU A 261 -5.05 10.35 -12.97
CA LEU A 261 -4.04 9.30 -13.03
C LEU A 261 -3.66 8.90 -11.60
N MET A 262 -3.83 7.66 -11.24
CA MET A 262 -3.47 7.12 -9.94
C MET A 262 -2.24 6.22 -10.06
N LEU A 263 -1.35 6.31 -9.09
CA LEU A 263 -0.13 5.50 -9.00
C LEU A 263 -0.18 4.70 -7.70
N SER A 264 -0.12 3.39 -7.80
CA SER A 264 -0.01 2.51 -6.63
C SER A 264 0.59 1.18 -7.03
N ALA A 265 1.57 0.68 -6.29
CA ALA A 265 2.05 -0.68 -6.49
C ALA A 265 1.06 -1.73 -5.95
N THR A 266 0.19 -1.33 -5.04
CA THR A 266 -0.75 -2.18 -4.32
C THR A 266 -2.11 -1.49 -4.23
N PRO A 267 -2.88 -1.44 -5.33
CA PRO A 267 -4.17 -0.77 -5.35
C PRO A 267 -5.21 -1.48 -4.46
N ILE A 268 -5.01 -2.75 -4.15
CA ILE A 268 -5.80 -3.55 -3.20
C ILE A 268 -4.91 -3.82 -2.00
N ASN A 269 -5.36 -3.45 -0.81
CA ASN A 269 -4.59 -3.57 0.43
C ASN A 269 -5.26 -4.49 1.45
N ASN A 270 -6.53 -4.21 1.76
CA ASN A 270 -7.28 -4.96 2.77
C ASN A 270 -8.53 -5.63 2.18
N SER A 271 -9.11 -5.07 1.14
CA SER A 271 -10.33 -5.57 0.51
C SER A 271 -10.45 -5.12 -0.93
N LEU A 272 -11.30 -5.80 -1.72
CA LEU A 272 -11.61 -5.35 -3.08
C LEU A 272 -12.32 -3.98 -3.10
N MET A 273 -12.84 -3.53 -1.95
CA MET A 273 -13.43 -2.20 -1.84
C MET A 273 -12.38 -1.08 -1.96
N ASP A 274 -11.12 -1.36 -1.67
CA ASP A 274 -10.03 -0.39 -1.79
C ASP A 274 -9.86 0.11 -3.24
N ILE A 275 -9.87 -0.81 -4.20
CA ILE A 275 -9.78 -0.42 -5.62
C ILE A 275 -11.09 0.16 -6.15
N ARG A 276 -12.27 -0.30 -5.65
CA ARG A 276 -13.56 0.33 -5.96
C ARG A 276 -13.53 1.82 -5.64
N ASN A 277 -13.05 2.17 -4.44
CA ASN A 277 -12.99 3.55 -4.00
C ASN A 277 -12.02 4.39 -4.84
N GLN A 278 -10.91 3.80 -5.28
CA GLN A 278 -10.01 4.45 -6.23
C GLN A 278 -10.68 4.66 -7.59
N PHE A 279 -11.39 3.68 -8.15
CA PHE A 279 -12.14 3.87 -9.40
C PHE A 279 -13.22 4.95 -9.27
N LYS A 280 -13.86 5.09 -8.11
CA LYS A 280 -14.82 6.16 -7.86
C LYS A 280 -14.21 7.57 -7.96
N LEU A 281 -12.91 7.74 -7.66
CA LEU A 281 -12.24 9.03 -7.84
C LEU A 281 -12.24 9.47 -9.31
N ILE A 282 -12.17 8.53 -10.26
CA ILE A 282 -12.21 8.82 -11.72
C ILE A 282 -13.50 9.51 -12.12
N VAL A 283 -14.60 9.13 -11.50
CA VAL A 283 -15.95 9.58 -11.81
C VAL A 283 -16.55 10.52 -10.74
N GLY A 284 -15.68 11.23 -10.01
CA GLY A 284 -16.12 12.21 -9.01
C GLY A 284 -17.01 11.61 -7.91
N GLY A 285 -16.76 10.36 -7.50
CA GLY A 285 -17.51 9.64 -6.46
C GLY A 285 -18.83 9.01 -6.93
N ASN A 286 -19.23 9.20 -8.20
CA ASN A 286 -20.51 8.72 -8.73
C ASN A 286 -20.48 7.21 -8.99
N ALA A 287 -21.31 6.43 -8.28
CA ALA A 287 -21.39 4.98 -8.47
C ALA A 287 -21.90 4.54 -9.87
N LYS A 288 -22.57 5.43 -10.63
CA LYS A 288 -23.07 5.20 -11.99
C LYS A 288 -22.18 5.81 -13.07
N GLY A 289 -21.07 6.42 -12.72
CA GLY A 289 -20.24 7.19 -13.65
C GLY A 289 -19.58 6.38 -14.78
N PHE A 290 -19.64 5.06 -14.74
CA PHE A 290 -19.14 4.17 -15.80
C PHE A 290 -20.26 3.59 -16.68
N GLU A 291 -21.50 4.06 -16.58
CA GLU A 291 -22.64 3.57 -17.38
C GLU A 291 -22.44 3.88 -18.87
N GLU A 292 -22.05 5.08 -19.22
CA GLU A 292 -21.83 5.49 -20.61
C GLU A 292 -20.51 4.91 -21.18
N SER A 293 -19.43 4.94 -20.42
CA SER A 293 -18.10 4.59 -20.94
C SER A 293 -17.82 3.09 -20.93
N LEU A 294 -18.42 2.32 -20.01
CA LEU A 294 -18.17 0.88 -19.84
C LEU A 294 -19.45 0.04 -19.76
N ASP A 295 -20.65 0.63 -19.96
CA ASP A 295 -21.93 -0.07 -19.79
C ASP A 295 -22.06 -0.76 -18.40
N ILE A 296 -21.54 -0.12 -17.36
CA ILE A 296 -21.61 -0.59 -15.98
C ILE A 296 -22.56 0.28 -15.17
N LYS A 297 -23.76 -0.21 -14.94
CA LYS A 297 -24.86 0.54 -14.31
C LYS A 297 -24.53 1.03 -12.90
N ASN A 298 -23.76 0.25 -12.14
CA ASN A 298 -23.39 0.63 -10.79
C ASN A 298 -22.18 -0.17 -10.31
N ILE A 299 -21.08 0.54 -10.01
CA ILE A 299 -19.82 -0.06 -9.55
C ILE A 299 -19.96 -0.73 -8.18
N ASP A 300 -20.79 -0.21 -7.27
CA ASP A 300 -20.97 -0.75 -5.93
C ASP A 300 -21.58 -2.16 -5.95
N TYR A 301 -22.47 -2.46 -6.92
CA TYR A 301 -23.01 -3.81 -7.08
C TYR A 301 -21.93 -4.80 -7.56
N THR A 302 -21.12 -4.38 -8.52
CA THR A 302 -20.02 -5.21 -9.04
C THR A 302 -19.06 -5.60 -7.93
N PHE A 303 -18.66 -4.62 -7.13
CA PHE A 303 -17.68 -4.86 -6.05
C PHE A 303 -18.28 -5.57 -4.82
N ARG A 304 -19.56 -5.37 -4.50
CA ARG A 304 -20.22 -6.19 -3.47
C ARG A 304 -20.28 -7.67 -3.85
N ALA A 305 -20.58 -7.97 -5.12
CA ALA A 305 -20.58 -9.34 -5.60
C ALA A 305 -19.16 -9.95 -5.58
N ALA A 306 -18.16 -9.19 -6.03
CA ALA A 306 -16.77 -9.62 -5.99
C ALA A 306 -16.28 -9.84 -4.54
N GLN A 307 -16.59 -8.94 -3.61
CA GLN A 307 -16.22 -9.07 -2.19
C GLN A 307 -16.91 -10.27 -1.53
N LYS A 308 -18.15 -10.55 -1.89
CA LYS A 308 -18.85 -11.75 -1.41
C LYS A 308 -18.13 -13.03 -1.88
N ALA A 309 -17.79 -13.09 -3.17
CA ALA A 309 -17.02 -14.22 -3.71
C ALA A 309 -15.64 -14.37 -3.01
N PHE A 310 -14.98 -13.26 -2.71
CA PHE A 310 -13.74 -13.23 -1.96
C PHE A 310 -13.90 -13.78 -0.54
N ASN A 311 -14.90 -13.31 0.20
CA ASN A 311 -15.15 -13.76 1.57
C ASN A 311 -15.50 -15.26 1.62
N GLU A 312 -16.30 -15.75 0.68
CA GLU A 312 -16.63 -17.18 0.56
C GLU A 312 -15.38 -18.01 0.27
N TRP A 313 -14.53 -17.55 -0.64
CA TRP A 313 -13.30 -18.23 -1.01
C TRP A 313 -12.28 -18.27 0.14
N THR A 314 -12.12 -17.19 0.91
CA THR A 314 -11.22 -17.17 2.08
C THR A 314 -11.64 -18.11 3.21
N GLN A 315 -12.88 -18.57 3.24
CA GLN A 315 -13.39 -19.53 4.22
C GLN A 315 -13.19 -20.99 3.76
N GLU A 316 -12.79 -21.24 2.51
CA GLU A 316 -12.55 -22.59 2.03
C GLU A 316 -11.30 -23.19 2.71
N PRO A 317 -11.32 -24.52 3.00
CA PRO A 317 -10.18 -25.18 3.66
C PRO A 317 -8.88 -25.21 2.80
N ASP A 318 -9.02 -25.27 1.47
CA ASP A 318 -7.94 -25.26 0.50
C ASP A 318 -8.31 -24.30 -0.66
N PRO A 319 -8.19 -22.99 -0.44
CA PRO A 319 -8.63 -22.02 -1.41
C PRO A 319 -7.69 -21.96 -2.62
N LYS A 320 -8.25 -22.20 -3.82
CA LYS A 320 -7.52 -22.12 -5.11
C LYS A 320 -7.88 -20.84 -5.83
N ILE A 321 -6.88 -20.09 -6.28
CA ILE A 321 -7.05 -18.83 -7.00
C ILE A 321 -7.92 -19.01 -8.26
N GLY A 322 -7.66 -20.03 -9.09
CA GLY A 322 -8.42 -20.26 -10.30
C GLY A 322 -9.93 -20.49 -10.07
N GLU A 323 -10.33 -21.00 -8.90
CA GLU A 323 -11.75 -21.12 -8.53
C GLU A 323 -12.35 -19.79 -8.11
N PHE A 324 -11.57 -18.96 -7.42
CA PHE A 324 -11.97 -17.61 -7.07
C PHE A 324 -12.19 -16.73 -8.30
N ILE A 325 -11.24 -16.76 -9.24
CA ILE A 325 -11.33 -15.99 -10.49
C ILE A 325 -12.63 -16.32 -11.25
N LYS A 326 -13.02 -17.60 -11.33
CA LYS A 326 -14.27 -18.03 -11.95
C LYS A 326 -15.54 -17.53 -11.26
N LYS A 327 -15.47 -17.22 -9.96
CA LYS A 327 -16.59 -16.67 -9.17
C LYS A 327 -16.72 -15.15 -9.30
N LEU A 328 -15.71 -14.45 -9.81
CA LEU A 328 -15.74 -13.00 -9.97
C LEU A 328 -16.70 -12.58 -11.08
N PRO A 329 -17.46 -11.47 -10.90
CA PRO A 329 -18.36 -10.98 -11.91
C PRO A 329 -17.60 -10.44 -13.15
N PRO A 330 -18.08 -10.69 -14.40
CA PRO A 330 -17.42 -10.20 -15.62
C PRO A 330 -17.18 -8.68 -15.63
N ASN A 331 -18.08 -7.90 -15.04
CA ASN A 331 -17.93 -6.45 -14.93
C ASN A 331 -16.73 -6.03 -14.06
N PHE A 332 -16.27 -6.89 -13.14
CA PHE A 332 -15.07 -6.65 -12.37
C PHE A 332 -13.84 -6.64 -13.29
N PHE A 333 -13.70 -7.62 -14.15
CA PHE A 333 -12.62 -7.67 -15.14
C PHE A 333 -12.71 -6.52 -16.12
N LYS A 334 -13.91 -6.21 -16.63
CA LYS A 334 -14.12 -5.09 -17.53
C LYS A 334 -13.64 -3.77 -16.94
N LEU A 335 -13.89 -3.50 -15.64
CA LEU A 335 -13.38 -2.32 -14.94
C LEU A 335 -11.87 -2.34 -14.82
N THR A 336 -11.31 -3.46 -14.30
CA THR A 336 -9.88 -3.55 -14.06
C THR A 336 -9.05 -3.46 -15.34
N ASP A 337 -9.49 -4.12 -16.40
CA ASP A 337 -8.77 -4.13 -17.68
C ASP A 337 -8.86 -2.78 -18.41
N SER A 338 -10.01 -2.10 -18.31
CA SER A 338 -10.20 -0.80 -18.98
C SER A 338 -9.56 0.38 -18.23
N LEU A 339 -9.26 0.24 -16.93
CA LEU A 339 -8.84 1.35 -16.09
C LEU A 339 -7.46 1.14 -15.44
N THR A 340 -6.80 0.00 -15.67
CA THR A 340 -5.54 -0.30 -14.98
C THR A 340 -4.47 -0.81 -15.92
N VAL A 341 -3.27 -0.25 -15.78
CA VAL A 341 -2.04 -0.80 -16.35
C VAL A 341 -1.23 -1.40 -15.20
N ALA A 342 -1.03 -2.71 -15.25
CA ALA A 342 -0.30 -3.46 -14.24
C ALA A 342 0.67 -4.43 -14.93
N ARG A 343 1.93 -4.45 -14.49
CA ARG A 343 2.96 -5.33 -15.06
C ARG A 343 3.82 -5.90 -13.96
N THR A 344 4.10 -7.20 -14.07
CA THR A 344 5.03 -7.91 -13.21
C THR A 344 6.44 -7.90 -13.78
N ARG A 345 7.42 -8.22 -12.95
CA ARG A 345 8.80 -8.44 -13.40
C ARG A 345 8.90 -9.63 -14.33
N LYS A 346 8.23 -10.74 -14.00
CA LYS A 346 8.20 -11.94 -14.84
C LYS A 346 7.73 -11.67 -16.26
N MET A 347 6.69 -10.83 -16.40
CA MET A 347 6.20 -10.41 -17.73
C MET A 347 7.28 -9.65 -18.50
N ILE A 348 8.07 -8.82 -17.81
CA ILE A 348 9.08 -7.98 -18.45
C ILE A 348 10.34 -8.79 -18.79
N GLU A 349 10.84 -9.60 -17.87
CA GLU A 349 12.01 -10.47 -18.08
C GLU A 349 11.79 -11.47 -19.22
N GLY A 350 10.55 -11.95 -19.39
CA GLY A 350 10.21 -12.87 -20.48
C GLY A 350 10.09 -12.24 -21.87
N HIS A 351 10.03 -10.91 -21.98
CA HIS A 351 9.71 -10.23 -23.24
C HIS A 351 10.76 -9.21 -23.72
N GLN A 352 11.77 -8.90 -22.91
CA GLN A 352 12.82 -7.94 -23.28
C GLN A 352 14.23 -8.43 -22.95
N ASP A 353 15.04 -8.62 -23.98
CA ASP A 353 16.47 -8.94 -23.83
C ASP A 353 17.22 -7.73 -23.20
N GLY A 354 17.99 -8.00 -22.17
CA GLY A 354 18.92 -7.03 -21.56
C GLY A 354 18.42 -6.25 -20.35
N LEU A 355 17.23 -6.56 -19.82
CA LEU A 355 16.78 -6.02 -18.54
C LEU A 355 17.10 -7.02 -17.42
N GLU A 356 18.13 -6.71 -16.64
CA GLU A 356 18.53 -7.51 -15.49
C GLU A 356 18.06 -6.88 -14.17
N PHE A 357 17.33 -7.69 -13.40
CA PHE A 357 17.05 -7.40 -11.99
C PHE A 357 18.06 -8.13 -11.10
N PRO A 358 18.35 -7.60 -9.91
CA PRO A 358 19.18 -8.35 -8.97
C PRO A 358 18.46 -9.63 -8.54
N LYS A 359 19.21 -10.74 -8.48
CA LYS A 359 18.66 -12.01 -8.02
C LYS A 359 18.29 -11.94 -6.54
N LYS A 360 17.08 -12.34 -6.19
CA LYS A 360 16.63 -12.38 -4.80
C LYS A 360 17.14 -13.65 -4.12
N SER A 361 17.77 -13.49 -2.97
CA SER A 361 18.07 -14.62 -2.10
C SER A 361 16.88 -14.96 -1.23
N LYS A 362 16.71 -16.21 -0.88
CA LYS A 362 15.71 -16.61 0.12
C LYS A 362 15.92 -15.80 1.40
N PRO A 363 14.88 -15.11 1.91
CA PRO A 363 15.01 -14.30 3.12
C PRO A 363 15.35 -15.19 4.33
N GLU A 364 16.23 -14.68 5.17
CA GLU A 364 16.55 -15.32 6.44
C GLU A 364 15.49 -14.91 7.47
N ASN A 365 14.75 -15.86 7.99
CA ASN A 365 13.77 -15.63 9.05
C ASN A 365 14.41 -15.96 10.41
N ILE A 366 14.42 -14.99 11.32
CA ILE A 366 15.05 -15.10 12.63
C ILE A 366 13.96 -14.98 13.69
N PHE A 367 13.90 -15.97 14.56
CA PHE A 367 13.04 -15.98 15.74
C PHE A 367 13.93 -15.79 16.97
N VAL A 368 13.81 -14.65 17.62
CA VAL A 368 14.58 -14.37 18.84
C VAL A 368 13.61 -14.41 20.01
N THR A 369 13.80 -15.36 20.91
CA THR A 369 13.11 -15.36 22.20
C THR A 369 14.01 -14.70 23.22
N PRO A 370 13.67 -13.52 23.75
CA PRO A 370 14.43 -12.92 24.84
C PRO A 370 14.50 -13.88 26.03
N LYS A 371 15.67 -14.10 26.55
CA LYS A 371 15.87 -14.97 27.70
C LYS A 371 15.39 -14.33 28.98
N GLN A 372 15.54 -13.00 29.08
CA GLN A 372 15.16 -12.24 30.24
C GLN A 372 15.03 -10.76 29.90
N ILE A 373 14.02 -10.09 30.45
CA ILE A 373 13.86 -8.64 30.35
C ILE A 373 13.84 -8.08 31.76
N GLY A 374 14.98 -7.57 32.21
CA GLY A 374 15.15 -7.19 33.60
C GLY A 374 15.05 -8.39 34.54
N ASN A 375 14.04 -8.40 35.42
CA ASN A 375 13.76 -9.51 36.32
C ASN A 375 12.68 -10.47 35.83
N PHE A 376 12.09 -10.18 34.62
CA PHE A 376 11.04 -11.00 34.02
C PHE A 376 11.65 -12.09 33.13
N GLU A 377 11.24 -13.34 33.35
CA GLU A 377 11.73 -14.50 32.60
C GLU A 377 11.00 -14.70 31.28
N SER A 378 9.86 -14.02 31.10
CA SER A 378 9.05 -14.09 29.90
C SER A 378 8.22 -12.83 29.64
N PHE A 379 7.69 -12.68 28.41
CA PHE A 379 6.76 -11.61 28.09
C PHE A 379 5.45 -11.74 28.87
N GLU A 380 4.97 -12.96 29.08
CA GLU A 380 3.75 -13.26 29.86
C GLU A 380 3.90 -12.74 31.28
N GLU A 381 5.03 -13.06 31.95
CA GLU A 381 5.29 -12.60 33.30
C GLU A 381 5.34 -11.07 33.37
N LEU A 382 5.98 -10.41 32.42
CA LEU A 382 6.00 -8.95 32.33
C LEU A 382 4.59 -8.36 32.22
N PHE A 383 3.74 -8.93 31.37
CA PHE A 383 2.37 -8.47 31.20
C PHE A 383 1.47 -8.85 32.38
N ASP A 384 1.80 -9.89 33.15
CA ASP A 384 1.11 -10.23 34.39
C ASP A 384 1.22 -9.14 35.46
N HIS A 385 2.29 -8.35 35.40
CA HIS A 385 2.52 -7.21 36.29
C HIS A 385 2.01 -5.88 35.70
N PHE A 386 1.47 -5.87 34.49
CA PHE A 386 0.95 -4.68 33.87
C PHE A 386 -0.48 -4.38 34.37
N PRO A 387 -0.88 -3.10 34.56
CA PRO A 387 -2.21 -2.73 35.04
C PRO A 387 -3.30 -3.26 34.10
N PRO A 388 -4.31 -3.98 34.59
CA PRO A 388 -5.30 -4.60 33.70
C PRO A 388 -6.34 -3.62 33.16
N MET A 389 -6.54 -2.47 33.80
CA MET A 389 -7.61 -1.52 33.43
C MET A 389 -7.11 -0.26 32.73
N LEU A 390 -5.92 0.24 33.04
CA LEU A 390 -5.48 1.56 32.60
C LEU A 390 -6.53 2.65 32.87
N SER A 391 -6.94 2.78 34.10
CA SER A 391 -8.06 3.63 34.58
C SER A 391 -7.97 5.06 34.07
N GLY A 392 -6.74 5.61 33.90
CA GLY A 392 -6.53 6.95 33.33
C GLY A 392 -7.08 7.18 31.91
N TYR A 393 -7.32 6.10 31.15
CA TYR A 393 -7.88 6.12 29.81
C TYR A 393 -9.33 5.68 29.76
N GLN A 394 -9.95 5.35 30.92
CA GLN A 394 -11.34 4.89 31.02
C GLN A 394 -12.18 5.71 32.01
N PRO A 395 -12.14 7.06 31.99
CA PRO A 395 -12.86 7.87 32.97
C PRO A 395 -14.38 7.71 32.85
N SER A 396 -14.94 7.37 31.68
CA SER A 396 -16.37 7.16 31.48
C SER A 396 -16.93 5.97 32.25
N PHE A 397 -16.08 5.02 32.64
CA PHE A 397 -16.50 3.84 33.44
C PHE A 397 -16.92 4.17 34.88
N TYR A 398 -16.51 5.34 35.37
CA TYR A 398 -16.85 5.82 36.72
C TYR A 398 -18.08 6.72 36.74
N ILE A 399 -18.84 6.75 35.63
CA ILE A 399 -20.10 7.50 35.53
C ILE A 399 -21.26 6.50 35.43
N ASP A 400 -22.23 6.61 36.32
CA ASP A 400 -23.37 5.70 36.36
C ASP A 400 -24.56 6.22 35.54
N GLU A 401 -24.81 7.54 35.54
CA GLU A 401 -25.92 8.15 34.83
C GLU A 401 -25.50 9.44 34.14
N PHE A 402 -25.92 9.59 32.89
CA PHE A 402 -25.90 10.84 32.12
C PHE A 402 -27.32 11.26 31.79
N ASP A 403 -27.50 12.53 31.48
CA ASP A 403 -28.75 13.08 30.91
C ASP A 403 -29.11 12.41 29.57
N ASP A 404 -28.13 11.77 28.89
CA ASP A 404 -28.28 11.02 27.64
C ASP A 404 -27.54 9.68 27.76
N ALA A 405 -28.28 8.59 27.93
CA ALA A 405 -27.75 7.23 28.14
C ALA A 405 -26.98 6.70 26.91
N ASP A 406 -27.39 7.09 25.69
CA ASP A 406 -26.75 6.63 24.45
C ASP A 406 -25.34 7.23 24.32
N ILE A 407 -25.17 8.49 24.68
CA ILE A 407 -23.85 9.14 24.65
C ILE A 407 -22.88 8.49 25.65
N LEU A 408 -23.34 8.14 26.84
CA LEU A 408 -22.50 7.45 27.83
C LEU A 408 -22.10 6.04 27.36
N HIS A 409 -23.02 5.33 26.72
CA HIS A 409 -22.73 4.03 26.15
C HIS A 409 -21.65 4.12 25.08
N ASP A 410 -21.76 5.05 24.15
CA ASP A 410 -20.77 5.29 23.09
C ASP A 410 -19.40 5.66 23.67
N GLU A 411 -19.35 6.48 24.73
CA GLU A 411 -18.09 6.85 25.38
C GLU A 411 -17.43 5.69 26.10
N LYS A 412 -18.20 4.85 26.81
CA LYS A 412 -17.67 3.62 27.46
C LYS A 412 -17.13 2.62 26.44
N GLN A 413 -17.81 2.45 25.30
CA GLN A 413 -17.31 1.59 24.21
C GLN A 413 -15.99 2.15 23.64
N ARG A 414 -15.93 3.44 23.42
CA ARG A 414 -14.71 4.10 22.90
C ARG A 414 -13.53 3.94 23.87
N ASP A 415 -13.72 4.20 25.15
CA ASP A 415 -12.67 4.08 26.17
C ASP A 415 -12.19 2.63 26.27
N HIS A 416 -13.10 1.66 26.21
CA HIS A 416 -12.75 0.24 26.18
C HIS A 416 -11.92 -0.13 24.95
N PHE A 417 -12.35 0.31 23.76
CA PHE A 417 -11.63 0.08 22.52
C PHE A 417 -10.22 0.71 22.56
N LEU A 418 -10.10 1.92 23.05
CA LEU A 418 -8.83 2.60 23.20
C LEU A 418 -7.85 1.80 24.08
N VAL A 419 -8.30 1.32 25.23
CA VAL A 419 -7.45 0.52 26.12
C VAL A 419 -7.06 -0.81 25.47
N LYS A 420 -7.97 -1.48 24.76
CA LYS A 420 -7.67 -2.69 24.00
C LYS A 420 -6.56 -2.43 22.95
N MET A 421 -6.68 -1.35 22.20
CA MET A 421 -5.66 -0.95 21.21
C MET A 421 -4.32 -0.62 21.86
N MET A 422 -4.33 0.00 23.04
CA MET A 422 -3.10 0.29 23.80
C MET A 422 -2.37 -0.99 24.22
N TYR A 423 -3.08 -2.03 24.64
CA TYR A 423 -2.46 -3.32 24.96
C TYR A 423 -1.82 -3.96 23.73
N ILE A 424 -2.49 -3.96 22.58
CA ILE A 424 -1.95 -4.47 21.32
C ILE A 424 -0.69 -3.67 20.94
N LEU A 425 -0.74 -2.35 21.07
CA LEU A 425 0.40 -1.47 20.81
C LEU A 425 1.58 -1.78 21.73
N LEU A 426 1.33 -1.97 23.02
CA LEU A 426 2.36 -2.29 24.01
C LEU A 426 3.07 -3.60 23.69
N VAL A 427 2.31 -4.64 23.30
CA VAL A 427 2.91 -5.90 22.85
C VAL A 427 3.77 -5.69 21.61
N LYS A 428 3.28 -4.98 20.60
CA LYS A 428 4.07 -4.66 19.39
C LYS A 428 5.33 -3.86 19.72
N ARG A 429 5.27 -2.91 20.64
CA ARG A 429 6.42 -2.13 21.07
C ARG A 429 7.45 -2.96 21.80
N LEU A 430 7.02 -3.88 22.66
CA LEU A 430 7.91 -4.80 23.37
C LEU A 430 8.59 -5.77 22.39
N GLU A 431 7.86 -6.27 21.40
CA GLU A 431 8.42 -7.10 20.33
C GLU A 431 9.43 -6.34 19.47
N SER A 432 9.19 -5.05 19.22
CA SER A 432 10.14 -4.19 18.52
C SER A 432 11.41 -4.01 19.36
N SER A 433 11.30 -3.42 20.53
CA SER A 433 12.39 -3.31 21.51
C SER A 433 11.86 -3.07 22.93
N TRP A 434 12.55 -3.58 23.92
CA TRP A 434 12.27 -3.27 25.32
C TRP A 434 12.30 -1.76 25.59
N PHE A 435 13.17 -1.02 24.90
CA PHE A 435 13.30 0.43 25.03
C PHE A 435 12.05 1.18 24.54
N SER A 436 11.50 0.76 23.38
CA SER A 436 10.24 1.34 22.88
C SER A 436 9.07 1.08 23.82
N PHE A 437 9.04 -0.09 24.43
CA PHE A 437 8.06 -0.44 25.46
C PHE A 437 8.22 0.44 26.71
N GLN A 438 9.47 0.60 27.22
CA GLN A 438 9.78 1.46 28.35
C GLN A 438 9.33 2.90 28.11
N SER A 439 9.70 3.49 26.97
CA SER A 439 9.29 4.85 26.60
C SER A 439 7.77 5.02 26.60
N THR A 440 7.02 4.00 26.16
CA THR A 440 5.55 4.06 26.15
C THR A 440 4.95 3.93 27.53
N THR A 441 5.47 3.02 28.36
CA THR A 441 5.00 2.85 29.73
C THR A 441 5.29 4.08 30.59
N GLU A 442 6.38 4.81 30.34
CA GLU A 442 6.67 6.12 30.95
C GLU A 442 5.58 7.16 30.63
N LYS A 443 5.19 7.25 29.36
CA LYS A 443 4.11 8.17 28.93
C LYS A 443 2.76 7.79 29.55
N ILE A 444 2.47 6.49 29.66
CA ILE A 444 1.25 5.99 30.31
C ILE A 444 1.27 6.32 31.81
N LEU A 445 2.39 6.10 32.48
CA LEU A 445 2.56 6.45 33.89
C LEU A 445 2.36 7.95 34.12
N ALA A 446 2.99 8.80 33.32
CA ALA A 446 2.84 10.25 33.38
C ALA A 446 1.37 10.69 33.19
N HIS A 447 0.63 10.04 32.26
CA HIS A 447 -0.79 10.29 32.07
C HIS A 447 -1.62 9.97 33.31
N HIS A 448 -1.41 8.81 33.95
CA HIS A 448 -2.10 8.41 35.17
C HIS A 448 -1.77 9.35 36.35
N GLN A 449 -0.51 9.75 36.48
CA GLN A 449 -0.08 10.72 37.50
C GLN A 449 -0.79 12.07 37.30
N ASN A 450 -0.81 12.58 36.06
CA ASN A 450 -1.52 13.81 35.74
C ASN A 450 -3.03 13.70 36.04
N ALA A 451 -3.67 12.56 35.75
CA ALA A 451 -5.06 12.32 36.09
C ALA A 451 -5.29 12.35 37.60
N LEU A 452 -4.44 11.71 38.38
CA LEU A 452 -4.49 11.71 39.83
C LEU A 452 -4.32 13.11 40.44
N ASP A 453 -3.37 13.90 39.93
CA ASP A 453 -3.13 15.26 40.42
C ASP A 453 -4.29 16.21 40.10
N ARG A 454 -4.96 16.03 38.97
CA ARG A 454 -6.20 16.75 38.64
C ARG A 454 -7.34 16.40 39.58
N ILE A 455 -7.49 15.15 39.95
CA ILE A 455 -8.52 14.77 40.95
C ILE A 455 -8.25 15.48 42.25
N LYS A 456 -6.99 15.51 42.74
CA LYS A 456 -6.62 16.25 43.95
C LYS A 456 -6.97 17.72 43.85
N GLN A 457 -6.57 18.38 42.75
CA GLN A 457 -6.87 19.79 42.53
C GLN A 457 -8.37 20.05 42.44
N TYR A 458 -9.15 19.18 41.79
CA TYR A 458 -10.59 19.26 41.71
C TYR A 458 -11.23 19.12 43.10
N GLN A 459 -10.77 18.18 43.92
CA GLN A 459 -11.28 17.99 45.29
C GLN A 459 -11.06 19.25 46.14
N GLU A 460 -9.91 19.94 45.99
CA GLU A 460 -9.60 21.17 46.72
C GLU A 460 -10.38 22.37 46.22
N THR A 461 -10.50 22.55 44.91
CA THR A 461 -11.02 23.79 44.31
C THR A 461 -12.45 23.71 43.83
N LYS A 462 -12.96 22.46 43.62
CA LYS A 462 -14.22 22.17 42.91
C LYS A 462 -14.31 22.86 41.52
N LYS A 463 -13.17 23.22 40.94
CA LYS A 463 -13.07 23.81 39.61
C LYS A 463 -12.43 22.82 38.67
N GLU A 464 -13.06 22.62 37.52
CA GLU A 464 -12.57 21.76 36.47
C GLU A 464 -11.44 22.43 35.70
N THR A 465 -10.26 21.83 35.71
CA THR A 465 -9.17 22.19 34.81
C THR A 465 -9.29 21.35 33.55
N GLY A 466 -9.22 21.98 32.39
CA GLY A 466 -9.48 21.36 31.09
C GLY A 466 -8.82 19.99 30.92
N TRP A 467 -9.56 18.98 30.50
CA TRP A 467 -9.08 17.62 30.20
C TRP A 467 -8.36 17.66 28.84
N ASN A 468 -7.09 17.29 28.80
CA ASN A 468 -6.43 17.01 27.53
C ASN A 468 -6.71 15.57 27.15
N GLU A 469 -7.33 15.37 25.98
CA GLU A 469 -7.55 14.03 25.40
C GLU A 469 -6.26 13.23 25.35
N ALA A 470 -6.38 11.89 25.38
CA ALA A 470 -5.26 10.99 25.13
C ALA A 470 -4.46 11.48 23.93
N GLN A 471 -3.20 11.78 24.15
CA GLN A 471 -2.39 12.40 23.11
C GLN A 471 -2.25 11.43 21.93
N PRO A 472 -2.59 11.84 20.71
CA PRO A 472 -2.34 11.03 19.50
C PRO A 472 -0.88 10.58 19.36
N SER A 473 0.05 11.26 20.03
CA SER A 473 1.48 10.95 20.05
C SER A 473 1.86 9.60 20.68
N LEU A 474 0.93 8.88 21.31
CA LEU A 474 1.14 7.51 21.77
C LEU A 474 1.05 6.49 20.61
N PHE A 475 0.37 6.85 19.51
CA PHE A 475 0.09 6.01 18.38
C PHE A 475 0.89 6.52 17.19
N ASP A 476 2.08 5.99 16.97
CA ASP A 476 2.92 6.34 15.81
C ASP A 476 2.60 5.46 14.57
N ASP A 477 1.61 4.56 14.68
CA ASP A 477 1.21 3.65 13.61
C ASP A 477 0.01 4.24 12.87
N ASP A 478 0.20 4.60 11.59
CA ASP A 478 -0.82 5.22 10.74
C ASP A 478 -2.07 4.34 10.59
N ASP A 479 -1.92 3.01 10.61
CA ASP A 479 -3.05 2.08 10.48
C ASP A 479 -3.88 2.03 11.78
N ILE A 480 -3.23 2.15 12.94
CA ILE A 480 -3.91 2.24 14.25
C ILE A 480 -4.60 3.59 14.39
N LEU A 481 -3.95 4.68 13.98
CA LEU A 481 -4.55 6.02 13.97
C LEU A 481 -5.80 6.07 13.08
N ALA A 482 -5.75 5.46 11.89
CA ALA A 482 -6.89 5.38 11.00
C ALA A 482 -8.07 4.62 11.62
N GLN A 483 -7.81 3.49 12.30
CA GLN A 483 -8.85 2.73 13.01
C GLN A 483 -9.46 3.53 14.18
N ILE A 484 -8.63 4.27 14.91
CA ILE A 484 -9.10 5.14 16.00
C ILE A 484 -9.94 6.30 15.44
N GLU A 485 -9.52 6.91 14.33
CA GLU A 485 -10.27 7.99 13.65
C GLU A 485 -11.63 7.48 13.16
N ASP A 486 -11.69 6.29 12.56
CA ASP A 486 -12.95 5.70 12.09
C ASP A 486 -13.92 5.40 13.26
N PHE A 487 -13.40 4.96 14.40
CA PHE A 487 -14.21 4.66 15.58
C PHE A 487 -14.66 5.92 16.33
N THR A 488 -13.95 7.04 16.23
CA THR A 488 -14.27 8.30 16.94
C THR A 488 -15.27 9.20 16.22
N LEU A 489 -15.94 8.75 15.17
CA LEU A 489 -16.91 9.52 14.37
C LEU A 489 -18.27 9.82 15.07
N GLY A 490 -18.47 9.42 16.33
CA GLY A 490 -19.67 9.71 17.12
C GLY A 490 -19.69 11.11 17.74
N LYS A 491 -20.84 11.52 18.34
CA LYS A 491 -20.99 12.77 19.11
C LYS A 491 -20.01 12.77 20.29
N LYS A 492 -19.02 13.66 20.28
CA LYS A 492 -18.03 13.77 21.36
C LYS A 492 -18.57 14.64 22.49
N ARG A 493 -18.71 14.06 23.68
CA ARG A 493 -18.79 14.83 24.93
C ARG A 493 -17.56 14.46 25.78
N LYS A 494 -16.88 15.46 26.34
CA LYS A 494 -15.75 15.19 27.23
C LYS A 494 -16.26 14.77 28.60
N THR A 495 -15.82 13.60 29.07
CA THR A 495 -16.04 13.18 30.45
C THR A 495 -15.42 14.19 31.42
N ARG A 496 -16.14 14.66 32.41
CA ARG A 496 -15.70 15.65 33.39
C ARG A 496 -15.55 15.01 34.76
N LEU A 497 -14.62 15.48 35.55
CA LEU A 497 -14.46 15.05 36.94
C LEU A 497 -15.74 15.32 37.76
N MET A 498 -16.46 16.39 37.45
CA MET A 498 -17.73 16.71 38.06
C MET A 498 -18.81 15.63 37.80
N ASP A 499 -18.79 15.00 36.62
CA ASP A 499 -19.76 13.94 36.29
C ASP A 499 -19.44 12.66 37.09
N ILE A 500 -18.14 12.35 37.27
CA ILE A 500 -17.67 11.24 38.13
C ILE A 500 -18.00 11.51 39.60
N ASP A 501 -17.83 12.75 40.07
CA ASP A 501 -18.15 13.16 41.46
C ASP A 501 -19.66 13.07 41.73
N ARG A 502 -20.50 13.46 40.77
CA ARG A 502 -21.96 13.31 40.86
C ARG A 502 -22.43 11.86 40.98
N SER A 503 -21.73 10.96 40.28
CA SER A 503 -21.98 9.51 40.36
C SER A 503 -21.42 8.89 41.65
N GLY A 504 -20.74 9.66 42.52
CA GLY A 504 -20.18 9.17 43.78
C GLY A 504 -18.91 8.33 43.61
N ASN A 505 -18.38 8.18 42.38
CA ASN A 505 -17.29 7.23 42.05
C ASN A 505 -15.89 7.86 42.02
N ILE A 506 -15.72 9.10 42.45
CA ILE A 506 -14.42 9.80 42.37
C ILE A 506 -13.35 9.14 43.25
N GLU A 507 -13.72 8.59 44.41
CA GLU A 507 -12.76 7.86 45.27
C GLU A 507 -12.41 6.48 44.71
N ASN A 508 -13.34 5.80 44.04
CA ASN A 508 -13.07 4.56 43.33
C ASN A 508 -12.09 4.81 42.18
N TYR A 509 -12.34 5.83 41.38
CA TYR A 509 -11.45 6.26 40.29
C TYR A 509 -10.04 6.58 40.78
N LYS A 510 -9.96 7.34 41.88
CA LYS A 510 -8.67 7.70 42.50
C LYS A 510 -7.94 6.47 43.06
N LYS A 511 -8.66 5.49 43.60
CA LYS A 511 -8.10 4.23 44.13
C LYS A 511 -7.49 3.41 42.99
N ASP A 512 -8.22 3.25 41.88
CA ASP A 512 -7.80 2.46 40.75
C ASP A 512 -6.61 3.10 40.02
N LEU A 513 -6.63 4.45 39.86
CA LEU A 513 -5.47 5.19 39.35
C LEU A 513 -4.21 4.99 40.20
N LYS A 514 -4.33 4.96 41.52
CA LYS A 514 -3.18 4.69 42.39
C LYS A 514 -2.64 3.28 42.23
N ALA A 515 -3.51 2.29 42.12
CA ALA A 515 -3.10 0.91 41.87
C ALA A 515 -2.39 0.76 40.52
N ASP A 516 -2.91 1.39 39.47
CA ASP A 516 -2.26 1.41 38.15
C ASP A 516 -0.89 2.11 38.20
N ILE A 517 -0.79 3.24 38.90
CA ILE A 517 0.48 3.97 39.09
C ILE A 517 1.51 3.11 39.81
N GLU A 518 1.14 2.42 40.91
CA GLU A 518 2.02 1.55 41.64
C GLU A 518 2.56 0.39 40.78
N ALA A 519 1.69 -0.25 40.00
CA ALA A 519 2.06 -1.32 39.07
C ALA A 519 3.01 -0.79 37.95
N LEU A 520 2.70 0.36 37.35
CA LEU A 520 3.54 0.98 36.33
C LEU A 520 4.90 1.43 36.89
N GLN A 521 4.98 1.93 38.12
CA GLN A 521 6.23 2.32 38.78
C GLN A 521 7.11 1.11 39.06
N LEU A 522 6.53 -0.01 39.49
CA LEU A 522 7.25 -1.26 39.69
C LEU A 522 7.84 -1.77 38.38
N LEU A 523 7.05 -1.77 37.32
CA LEU A 523 7.48 -2.15 36.00
C LEU A 523 8.61 -1.26 35.48
N GLN A 524 8.48 0.06 35.60
CA GLN A 524 9.52 1.02 35.22
C GLN A 524 10.81 0.84 35.98
N SER A 525 10.74 0.56 37.29
CA SER A 525 11.92 0.34 38.10
C SER A 525 12.75 -0.86 37.61
N ASN A 526 12.07 -1.93 37.16
CA ASN A 526 12.72 -3.13 36.61
C ASN A 526 13.36 -2.83 35.23
N LEU A 527 12.66 -2.09 34.37
CA LEU A 527 13.18 -1.70 33.03
C LEU A 527 14.40 -0.77 33.17
N ILE A 528 14.39 0.18 34.07
CA ILE A 528 15.54 1.06 34.37
C ILE A 528 16.75 0.24 34.87
N GLN A 529 16.53 -0.82 35.66
CA GLN A 529 17.63 -1.71 36.07
C GLN A 529 18.22 -2.46 34.88
N PHE A 530 17.37 -2.93 33.95
CA PHE A 530 17.79 -3.56 32.71
C PHE A 530 18.59 -2.62 31.82
N GLU A 531 18.11 -1.38 31.63
CA GLU A 531 18.83 -0.31 30.95
C GLU A 531 20.24 -0.08 31.51
N ARG A 532 20.36 -0.02 32.84
CA ARG A 532 21.65 0.15 33.50
C ARG A 532 22.60 -1.03 33.29
N LYS A 533 22.08 -2.26 33.17
CA LYS A 533 22.88 -3.43 32.82
C LYS A 533 23.43 -3.31 31.40
N ILE A 534 22.57 -2.99 30.40
CA ILE A 534 22.99 -2.79 29.02
C ILE A 534 24.00 -1.64 28.88
N ALA A 535 23.78 -0.52 29.57
CA ALA A 535 24.74 0.60 29.59
C ALA A 535 26.12 0.25 30.18
N LYS A 536 26.18 -0.69 31.13
CA LYS A 536 27.46 -1.20 31.67
C LYS A 536 28.18 -2.11 30.67
N GLU A 537 27.45 -2.84 29.84
CA GLU A 537 28.03 -3.73 28.81
C GLU A 537 28.76 -2.94 27.71
N ILE A 538 28.23 -1.80 27.30
CA ILE A 538 28.84 -0.90 26.32
C ILE A 538 30.27 -0.50 26.73
N LYS A 539 30.56 -0.41 28.02
CA LYS A 539 31.88 -0.06 28.55
C LYS A 539 32.88 -1.23 28.52
N LYS A 540 32.45 -2.44 28.14
CA LYS A 540 33.32 -3.62 28.06
C LYS A 540 33.89 -3.78 26.62
N PRO A 541 35.02 -4.47 26.45
CA PRO A 541 35.58 -4.71 25.12
C PRO A 541 34.61 -5.45 24.20
N ARG A 542 34.73 -5.22 22.88
CA ARG A 542 33.86 -5.66 21.78
C ARG A 542 33.39 -7.14 21.74
N ASN A 543 33.85 -8.00 22.64
CA ASN A 543 33.63 -9.46 22.61
C ASN A 543 32.57 -9.97 23.60
N HIS A 544 31.76 -9.12 24.19
CA HIS A 544 30.72 -9.55 25.12
C HIS A 544 29.33 -9.58 24.47
N SER A 545 28.60 -10.69 24.67
CA SER A 545 27.21 -10.82 24.32
C SER A 545 26.37 -9.81 25.11
N SER A 546 25.40 -9.17 24.44
CA SER A 546 24.42 -8.30 25.07
C SER A 546 23.32 -9.11 25.76
N GLU A 547 22.81 -8.63 26.90
CA GLU A 547 21.58 -9.16 27.50
C GLU A 547 20.35 -8.87 26.62
N ASP A 548 20.43 -7.93 25.65
CA ASP A 548 19.47 -7.78 24.58
C ASP A 548 19.78 -8.76 23.43
N ASP A 549 19.22 -9.96 23.51
CA ASP A 549 19.45 -11.05 22.54
C ASP A 549 19.09 -10.63 21.10
N LYS A 550 18.09 -9.77 20.92
CA LYS A 550 17.66 -9.28 19.60
C LYS A 550 18.69 -8.33 18.99
N LEU A 551 19.17 -7.40 19.78
CA LEU A 551 20.26 -6.48 19.39
C LEU A 551 21.55 -7.25 19.08
N GLU A 552 21.92 -8.20 19.92
CA GLU A 552 23.10 -9.05 19.71
C GLU A 552 23.02 -9.81 18.39
N THR A 553 21.86 -10.39 18.11
CA THR A 553 21.61 -11.09 16.85
C THR A 553 21.75 -10.15 15.65
N LEU A 554 21.22 -8.93 15.74
CA LEU A 554 21.38 -7.90 14.70
C LEU A 554 22.85 -7.57 14.46
N ILE A 555 23.62 -7.33 15.53
CA ILE A 555 25.05 -7.03 15.46
C ILE A 555 25.81 -8.14 14.75
N ASN A 556 25.53 -9.40 15.11
CA ASN A 556 26.16 -10.56 14.49
C ASN A 556 25.85 -10.66 12.98
N ARG A 557 24.64 -10.27 12.55
CA ARG A 557 24.28 -10.23 11.13
C ARG A 557 25.00 -9.12 10.37
N ILE A 558 25.12 -7.93 10.96
CA ILE A 558 25.88 -6.81 10.37
C ILE A 558 27.36 -7.18 10.24
N VAL A 559 27.95 -7.79 11.25
CA VAL A 559 29.36 -8.25 11.21
C VAL A 559 29.54 -9.32 10.13
N LYS A 560 28.67 -10.33 10.07
CA LYS A 560 28.68 -11.35 9.04
C LYS A 560 28.57 -10.75 7.62
N LYS A 561 27.73 -9.75 7.43
CA LYS A 561 27.59 -9.04 6.15
C LYS A 561 28.88 -8.34 5.74
N ARG A 562 29.53 -7.65 6.63
CA ARG A 562 30.82 -6.98 6.36
C ARG A 562 31.94 -7.95 5.99
N GLN A 563 31.83 -9.22 6.40
CA GLN A 563 32.81 -10.27 6.11
C GLN A 563 32.49 -11.10 4.85
N SER A 564 31.29 -10.94 4.29
CA SER A 564 30.77 -11.88 3.27
C SER A 564 31.41 -11.74 1.88
N GLY A 565 32.05 -10.66 1.54
CA GLY A 565 32.56 -10.44 0.18
C GLY A 565 31.49 -10.42 -0.95
N GLU A 566 30.20 -10.65 -0.64
CA GLU A 566 29.09 -10.61 -1.61
C GLU A 566 28.99 -9.24 -2.28
N ASN A 567 28.60 -9.21 -3.54
CA ASN A 567 28.51 -7.99 -4.37
C ASN A 567 29.80 -7.13 -4.31
N GLY A 568 30.98 -7.76 -4.29
CA GLY A 568 32.26 -7.08 -4.20
C GLY A 568 32.57 -6.47 -2.84
N GLY A 569 32.01 -7.02 -1.77
CA GLY A 569 32.22 -6.52 -0.39
C GLY A 569 31.33 -5.32 -0.03
N ASN A 570 30.15 -5.22 -0.62
CA ASN A 570 29.19 -4.16 -0.31
C ASN A 570 28.84 -4.20 1.21
N ALA A 571 29.19 -3.14 1.93
CA ALA A 571 29.00 -3.02 3.38
C ALA A 571 27.63 -2.40 3.77
N LYS A 572 26.82 -2.00 2.80
CA LYS A 572 25.58 -1.27 3.06
C LYS A 572 24.50 -2.17 3.62
N VAL A 573 23.84 -1.68 4.66
CA VAL A 573 22.74 -2.36 5.36
C VAL A 573 21.62 -1.36 5.59
N LEU A 574 20.41 -1.71 5.18
CA LEU A 574 19.21 -0.94 5.44
C LEU A 574 18.36 -1.67 6.49
N ILE A 575 18.18 -1.07 7.66
CA ILE A 575 17.44 -1.63 8.78
C ILE A 575 16.12 -0.89 8.90
N PHE A 576 15.01 -1.62 8.81
CA PHE A 576 13.68 -1.06 9.03
C PHE A 576 13.15 -1.46 10.40
N THR A 577 12.53 -0.49 11.07
CA THR A 577 11.74 -0.67 12.28
C THR A 577 10.46 0.16 12.20
N VAL A 578 9.39 -0.28 12.85
CA VAL A 578 8.11 0.45 12.88
C VAL A 578 8.23 1.70 13.77
N TYR A 579 8.95 1.60 14.87
CA TYR A 579 8.96 2.62 15.93
C TYR A 579 10.20 3.52 15.91
N LYS A 580 9.94 4.83 16.01
CA LYS A 580 10.98 5.86 16.14
C LYS A 580 11.91 5.55 17.32
N ASP A 581 11.35 5.22 18.48
CA ASP A 581 12.13 4.94 19.70
C ASP A 581 13.12 3.78 19.47
N THR A 582 12.68 2.71 18.78
CA THR A 582 13.54 1.59 18.40
C THR A 582 14.65 2.03 17.43
N ALA A 583 14.33 2.87 16.43
CA ALA A 583 15.34 3.33 15.47
C ALA A 583 16.48 4.09 16.16
N PHE A 584 16.16 5.00 17.07
CA PHE A 584 17.17 5.77 17.81
C PHE A 584 17.91 4.90 18.85
N TYR A 585 17.22 3.98 19.51
CA TYR A 585 17.86 2.98 20.38
C TYR A 585 18.92 2.17 19.61
N LEU A 586 18.59 1.64 18.44
CA LEU A 586 19.54 0.90 17.61
C LEU A 586 20.72 1.78 17.18
N PHE A 587 20.46 3.02 16.80
CA PHE A 587 21.53 3.97 16.46
C PHE A 587 22.49 4.18 17.60
N GLU A 588 22.00 4.47 18.79
CA GLU A 588 22.83 4.68 20.00
C GLU A 588 23.61 3.42 20.35
N GLN A 589 22.96 2.25 20.33
CA GLN A 589 23.59 1.00 20.69
C GLN A 589 24.69 0.57 19.68
N LEU A 590 24.47 0.76 18.38
CA LEU A 590 25.47 0.45 17.36
C LEU A 590 26.64 1.45 17.45
N THR A 591 26.38 2.74 17.57
CA THR A 591 27.40 3.78 17.68
C THR A 591 28.26 3.57 18.92
N ALA A 592 27.64 3.32 20.07
CA ALA A 592 28.32 3.06 21.32
C ALA A 592 29.22 1.80 21.31
N ARG A 593 28.88 0.81 20.47
CA ARG A 593 29.69 -0.41 20.26
C ARG A 593 30.76 -0.25 19.17
N GLY A 594 30.93 0.97 18.65
CA GLY A 594 31.98 1.35 17.72
C GLY A 594 31.69 1.02 16.26
N PHE A 595 30.41 0.92 15.88
CA PHE A 595 30.04 1.00 14.48
C PHE A 595 30.11 2.46 14.03
N ASP A 596 30.87 2.70 13.00
CA ASP A 596 30.94 3.97 12.30
C ASP A 596 30.00 3.99 11.08
N LYS A 597 29.82 5.17 10.48
CA LYS A 597 29.00 5.36 9.28
C LYS A 597 27.55 4.91 9.44
N VAL A 598 27.00 5.11 10.63
CA VAL A 598 25.62 4.80 10.99
C VAL A 598 24.78 6.06 10.93
N ALA A 599 23.56 5.95 10.41
CA ALA A 599 22.56 7.01 10.50
C ALA A 599 21.18 6.44 10.85
N ALA A 600 20.36 7.23 11.53
CA ALA A 600 18.96 6.93 11.76
C ALA A 600 18.05 8.02 11.17
N VAL A 601 16.96 7.59 10.55
CA VAL A 601 15.97 8.47 9.91
C VAL A 601 14.56 8.04 10.34
N SER A 602 13.82 8.98 10.90
CA SER A 602 12.43 8.77 11.31
C SER A 602 11.60 10.00 10.98
N GLY A 603 10.71 9.90 10.01
CA GLY A 603 9.75 10.95 9.65
C GLY A 603 10.35 12.35 9.55
N ASP A 604 10.36 13.04 10.65
CA ASP A 604 10.81 14.44 10.79
C ASP A 604 12.16 14.60 11.52
N THR A 605 12.77 13.50 11.96
CA THR A 605 14.00 13.52 12.76
C THR A 605 15.03 12.57 12.20
N SER A 606 16.28 13.04 12.07
CA SER A 606 17.40 12.24 11.58
C SER A 606 18.66 12.56 12.36
N THR A 607 19.54 11.57 12.51
CA THR A 607 20.83 11.70 13.17
C THR A 607 21.92 10.91 12.47
N VAL A 608 23.18 11.34 12.61
CA VAL A 608 24.34 10.72 11.97
C VAL A 608 25.46 10.56 13.02
N TRP A 609 26.19 9.47 12.97
CA TRP A 609 27.16 9.01 13.96
C TRP A 609 28.28 10.03 14.31
N ASN A 610 28.66 10.92 13.39
CA ASN A 610 29.74 11.90 13.55
C ASN A 610 29.24 13.37 13.56
N GLU A 611 27.94 13.58 13.70
CA GLU A 611 27.33 14.90 13.71
C GLU A 611 26.57 15.09 15.02
N GLU A 612 26.69 16.27 15.62
CA GLU A 612 25.95 16.59 16.83
C GLU A 612 24.54 17.09 16.50
N GLY A 613 23.57 16.60 17.24
CA GLY A 613 22.17 17.02 17.14
C GLY A 613 21.34 16.27 16.10
N GLU A 614 20.07 16.66 16.06
CA GLU A 614 19.08 16.11 15.14
C GLU A 614 18.82 17.08 13.99
N THR A 615 18.60 16.55 12.80
CA THR A 615 18.21 17.32 11.62
C THR A 615 16.85 16.89 11.12
N LYS A 616 16.08 17.83 10.54
CA LYS A 616 14.82 17.53 9.85
C LYS A 616 15.00 17.13 8.38
N LYS A 617 16.24 17.17 7.87
CA LYS A 617 16.55 16.90 6.46
C LYS A 617 17.23 15.54 6.35
N TYR A 618 16.56 14.58 5.75
CA TYR A 618 17.10 13.24 5.53
C TYR A 618 17.75 13.06 4.15
N GLU A 619 17.48 13.92 3.16
CA GLU A 619 18.04 13.81 1.83
C GLU A 619 19.58 13.77 1.80
N PRO A 620 20.31 14.62 2.54
CA PRO A 620 21.76 14.53 2.58
C PRO A 620 22.28 13.19 3.13
N ILE A 621 21.51 12.55 4.02
CA ILE A 621 21.80 11.22 4.56
C ILE A 621 21.62 10.16 3.47
N LEU A 622 20.51 10.23 2.70
CA LEU A 622 20.26 9.31 1.60
C LEU A 622 21.29 9.48 0.46
N GLU A 623 21.72 10.70 0.17
CA GLU A 623 22.78 10.96 -0.80
C GLU A 623 24.12 10.32 -0.39
N ARG A 624 24.44 10.28 0.89
CA ARG A 624 25.63 9.63 1.46
C ARG A 624 25.47 8.10 1.58
N PHE A 625 24.25 7.62 1.79
CA PHE A 625 23.96 6.20 1.86
C PHE A 625 23.90 5.56 0.46
N ALA A 626 23.28 6.23 -0.50
CA ALA A 626 23.05 5.71 -1.85
C ALA A 626 23.60 6.70 -2.92
N PRO A 627 24.91 6.98 -2.96
CA PRO A 627 25.47 8.00 -3.86
C PRO A 627 25.32 7.66 -5.34
N PHE A 628 25.43 6.38 -5.73
CA PHE A 628 25.19 5.95 -7.10
C PHE A 628 23.77 6.31 -7.54
N THR A 629 22.79 5.96 -6.71
CA THR A 629 21.38 6.21 -7.03
C THR A 629 21.04 7.70 -6.93
N LYS A 630 21.34 8.33 -5.79
CA LYS A 630 20.86 9.67 -5.46
C LYS A 630 21.64 10.80 -6.10
N LEU A 631 22.94 10.62 -6.29
CA LEU A 631 23.79 11.66 -6.86
C LEU A 631 24.05 11.43 -8.36
N PHE A 632 24.47 10.22 -8.74
CA PHE A 632 24.81 9.95 -10.14
C PHE A 632 23.58 9.73 -11.02
N ARG A 633 22.62 8.89 -10.62
CA ARG A 633 21.49 8.51 -11.46
C ARG A 633 20.31 9.49 -11.44
N GLU A 634 20.01 10.07 -10.29
CA GLU A 634 18.84 10.95 -10.12
C GLU A 634 19.11 12.41 -10.44
N LYS A 635 20.39 12.83 -10.63
CA LYS A 635 20.76 14.19 -11.02
C LYS A 635 21.30 14.25 -12.44
N GLU A 636 21.20 15.40 -13.08
CA GLU A 636 21.78 15.68 -14.38
C GLU A 636 23.16 16.31 -14.18
N TRP A 637 24.17 15.83 -14.91
CA TRP A 637 25.53 16.32 -14.82
C TRP A 637 26.06 16.66 -16.22
N GLN A 638 26.86 17.72 -16.33
CA GLN A 638 27.62 18.03 -17.55
C GLN A 638 28.89 17.15 -17.62
N PHE A 639 28.65 15.84 -17.60
CA PHE A 639 29.67 14.81 -17.57
C PHE A 639 29.47 13.85 -18.73
N GLU A 640 30.55 13.58 -19.47
CA GLU A 640 30.57 12.59 -20.54
C GLU A 640 31.50 11.45 -20.16
N THR A 641 31.10 10.23 -20.39
CA THR A 641 31.91 9.05 -20.16
C THR A 641 32.97 8.87 -21.24
N SER A 642 34.11 8.27 -20.92
CA SER A 642 35.20 7.98 -21.83
C SER A 642 34.78 7.16 -23.06
N SER A 643 33.80 6.26 -22.90
CA SER A 643 33.16 5.46 -23.93
C SER A 643 31.71 5.13 -23.56
N LYS A 644 30.86 4.90 -24.58
CA LYS A 644 29.49 4.46 -24.41
C LYS A 644 29.37 2.98 -24.03
N ASP A 645 30.42 2.19 -24.30
CA ASP A 645 30.40 0.74 -24.12
C ASP A 645 30.95 0.26 -22.75
N ILE A 646 31.23 1.18 -21.83
CA ILE A 646 31.70 0.84 -20.48
C ILE A 646 30.52 0.49 -19.56
N SER A 647 30.77 -0.40 -18.60
CA SER A 647 29.78 -0.79 -17.62
C SER A 647 29.28 0.41 -16.78
N ILE A 648 28.05 0.36 -16.31
CA ILE A 648 27.46 1.41 -15.44
C ILE A 648 28.33 1.67 -14.20
N LYS A 649 28.98 0.64 -13.68
CA LYS A 649 29.90 0.77 -12.55
C LYS A 649 31.14 1.60 -12.93
N GLN A 650 31.73 1.36 -14.08
CA GLN A 650 32.85 2.14 -14.59
C GLN A 650 32.44 3.59 -14.86
N GLN A 651 31.24 3.82 -15.41
CA GLN A 651 30.71 5.18 -15.59
C GLN A 651 30.61 5.92 -14.25
N PHE A 652 30.19 5.24 -13.19
CA PHE A 652 30.14 5.82 -11.85
C PHE A 652 31.53 6.13 -11.29
N ASP A 653 32.50 5.24 -11.50
CA ASP A 653 33.89 5.47 -11.07
C ASP A 653 34.53 6.67 -11.81
N GLU A 654 34.32 6.81 -13.11
CA GLU A 654 34.75 8.00 -13.87
C GLU A 654 34.04 9.28 -13.39
N TRP A 655 32.74 9.20 -13.11
CA TRP A 655 31.98 10.31 -12.58
C TRP A 655 32.49 10.77 -11.21
N GLN A 656 32.87 9.83 -10.34
CA GLN A 656 33.46 10.19 -9.04
C GLN A 656 34.77 10.95 -9.17
N GLN A 657 35.60 10.57 -10.14
CA GLN A 657 36.86 11.30 -10.44
C GLN A 657 36.55 12.72 -10.96
N TRP A 658 35.60 12.82 -11.86
CA TRP A 658 35.16 14.10 -12.38
C TRP A 658 34.58 15.03 -11.29
N ILE A 659 33.76 14.49 -10.36
CA ILE A 659 33.20 15.25 -9.24
C ILE A 659 34.30 15.77 -8.30
N ALA A 660 35.34 15.00 -8.07
CA ALA A 660 36.46 15.43 -7.22
C ALA A 660 37.07 16.74 -7.67
N GLU A 661 37.09 16.99 -8.99
CA GLU A 661 37.64 18.20 -9.59
C GLU A 661 36.60 19.32 -9.78
N ASN A 662 35.35 18.97 -10.05
CA ASN A 662 34.33 19.92 -10.51
C ASN A 662 33.31 20.34 -9.48
N ASP A 663 33.01 19.50 -8.44
CA ASP A 663 32.04 19.82 -7.38
C ASP A 663 32.50 19.36 -6.00
N LYS A 664 33.22 20.20 -5.30
CA LYS A 664 33.71 19.93 -3.94
C LYS A 664 32.61 19.52 -2.95
N ARG A 665 31.43 20.14 -3.06
CA ARG A 665 30.33 19.89 -2.15
C ARG A 665 29.75 18.48 -2.29
N THR A 666 29.62 18.01 -3.52
CA THR A 666 29.19 16.62 -3.78
C THR A 666 30.32 15.64 -3.44
N TYR A 667 31.58 16.00 -3.72
CA TYR A 667 32.72 15.20 -3.36
C TYR A 667 32.85 14.97 -1.83
N GLU A 668 32.63 15.99 -1.02
CA GLU A 668 32.60 15.86 0.44
C GLU A 668 31.56 14.83 0.92
N LYS A 669 30.39 14.71 0.25
CA LYS A 669 29.39 13.68 0.55
C LYS A 669 29.91 12.29 0.25
N LEU A 670 30.66 12.13 -0.85
CA LEU A 670 31.26 10.84 -1.23
C LEU A 670 32.36 10.42 -0.24
N GLN A 671 33.09 11.37 0.35
CA GLN A 671 34.13 11.12 1.36
C GLN A 671 33.56 10.74 2.74
N ASN A 672 32.30 11.06 2.99
CA ASN A 672 31.60 10.75 4.24
C ASN A 672 30.44 9.77 4.04
N PRO A 673 30.70 8.54 3.57
CA PRO A 673 29.66 7.59 3.26
C PRO A 673 28.92 7.11 4.52
N ILE A 674 27.68 6.68 4.33
CA ILE A 674 26.90 5.97 5.33
C ILE A 674 26.77 4.52 4.87
N ASP A 675 27.09 3.56 5.76
CA ASP A 675 27.03 2.15 5.46
C ASP A 675 25.81 1.47 6.13
N ILE A 676 25.39 1.97 7.28
CA ILE A 676 24.25 1.44 8.02
C ILE A 676 23.19 2.55 8.12
N LEU A 677 22.05 2.32 7.50
CA LEU A 677 20.89 3.21 7.59
C LEU A 677 19.77 2.53 8.36
N ILE A 678 19.38 3.12 9.48
CA ILE A 678 18.23 2.69 10.27
C ILE A 678 17.08 3.60 9.91
N ALA A 679 15.94 3.04 9.55
CA ALA A 679 14.80 3.81 9.05
C ALA A 679 13.48 3.31 9.63
N THR A 680 12.58 4.24 9.89
CA THR A 680 11.18 3.88 10.09
C THR A 680 10.45 3.75 8.75
N ASP A 681 9.19 3.34 8.78
CA ASP A 681 8.35 3.21 7.57
C ASP A 681 8.17 4.53 6.80
N ALA A 682 8.62 5.66 7.36
CA ALA A 682 8.73 6.92 6.62
C ALA A 682 9.58 6.79 5.33
N LEU A 683 10.59 5.90 5.31
CA LEU A 683 11.39 5.59 4.12
C LEU A 683 10.93 4.32 3.38
N SER A 684 9.92 3.62 3.86
CA SER A 684 9.41 2.40 3.20
C SER A 684 8.72 2.70 1.87
N GLU A 685 8.38 3.95 1.57
CA GLU A 685 7.71 4.36 0.34
C GLU A 685 8.58 5.35 -0.46
N GLY A 686 8.58 5.19 -1.76
CA GLY A 686 9.09 6.15 -2.74
C GLY A 686 10.60 6.32 -2.88
N GLN A 687 11.43 5.92 -1.92
CA GLN A 687 12.88 6.14 -1.99
C GLN A 687 13.60 5.07 -2.82
N ASN A 688 14.61 5.48 -3.59
CA ASN A 688 15.50 4.60 -4.34
C ASN A 688 16.80 4.44 -3.57
N LEU A 689 17.13 3.22 -3.14
CA LEU A 689 18.31 2.92 -2.33
C LEU A 689 19.03 1.67 -2.83
N GLN A 690 19.08 1.50 -4.15
CA GLN A 690 19.60 0.29 -4.81
C GLN A 690 21.13 0.14 -4.75
N ASP A 691 21.83 1.10 -4.16
CA ASP A 691 23.23 0.93 -3.76
C ASP A 691 23.37 -0.12 -2.64
N CYS A 692 22.32 -0.30 -1.82
CA CYS A 692 22.26 -1.27 -0.75
C CYS A 692 21.79 -2.62 -1.30
N ASP A 693 22.31 -3.73 -0.75
CA ASP A 693 21.97 -5.08 -1.13
C ASP A 693 21.38 -5.93 0.01
N LEU A 694 21.27 -5.38 1.23
CA LEU A 694 20.70 -6.07 2.38
C LEU A 694 19.64 -5.22 3.07
N VAL A 695 18.42 -5.73 3.14
CA VAL A 695 17.35 -5.19 3.99
C VAL A 695 17.17 -6.07 5.22
N ILE A 696 17.13 -5.46 6.39
CA ILE A 696 16.79 -6.11 7.66
C ILE A 696 15.49 -5.52 8.18
N ASN A 697 14.44 -6.31 8.28
CA ASN A 697 13.24 -5.98 9.00
C ASN A 697 13.46 -6.34 10.48
N TYR A 698 13.86 -5.36 11.29
CA TYR A 698 14.14 -5.57 12.72
C TYR A 698 12.87 -5.87 13.52
N ASP A 699 11.75 -5.29 13.09
CA ASP A 699 10.42 -5.72 13.42
C ASP A 699 9.61 -5.90 12.13
N ILE A 700 8.87 -6.97 12.06
CA ILE A 700 8.06 -7.24 10.88
C ILE A 700 6.76 -6.45 10.98
N HIS A 701 6.42 -5.77 9.88
CA HIS A 701 5.14 -5.08 9.81
C HIS A 701 4.01 -6.09 9.59
N TRP A 702 2.88 -5.90 10.26
CA TRP A 702 1.72 -6.79 10.15
C TRP A 702 1.07 -6.79 8.76
N ASN A 703 1.24 -5.71 8.00
CA ASN A 703 0.83 -5.63 6.62
C ASN A 703 1.99 -6.09 5.72
N PRO A 704 1.84 -7.20 4.96
CA PRO A 704 2.88 -7.73 4.09
C PRO A 704 3.31 -6.74 3.01
N VAL A 705 2.38 -5.92 2.53
CA VAL A 705 2.64 -4.86 1.56
C VAL A 705 3.79 -3.96 2.01
N ARG A 706 3.87 -3.62 3.32
CA ARG A 706 4.97 -2.83 3.86
C ARG A 706 6.31 -3.54 3.74
N VAL A 707 6.35 -4.84 4.02
CA VAL A 707 7.59 -5.64 3.91
C VAL A 707 8.07 -5.69 2.46
N ILE A 708 7.15 -5.88 1.51
CA ILE A 708 7.43 -5.86 0.08
C ILE A 708 7.92 -4.48 -0.36
N GLN A 709 7.26 -3.42 0.10
CA GLN A 709 7.68 -2.04 -0.17
C GLN A 709 9.08 -1.75 0.37
N ARG A 710 9.43 -2.25 1.58
CA ARG A 710 10.78 -2.13 2.15
C ARG A 710 11.83 -2.81 1.28
N MET A 711 11.58 -4.05 0.84
CA MET A 711 12.47 -4.73 -0.10
C MET A 711 12.57 -4.02 -1.44
N GLY A 712 11.47 -3.50 -1.95
CA GLY A 712 11.42 -2.71 -3.17
C GLY A 712 12.26 -1.43 -3.15
N ARG A 713 12.87 -1.05 -2.03
CA ARG A 713 13.84 0.07 -1.97
C ARG A 713 15.17 -0.28 -2.61
N ILE A 714 15.61 -1.54 -2.50
CA ILE A 714 16.86 -2.04 -3.04
C ILE A 714 16.67 -2.88 -4.30
N ASP A 715 15.50 -3.46 -4.46
CA ASP A 715 15.12 -4.37 -5.52
C ASP A 715 14.54 -3.58 -6.70
N ARG A 716 15.41 -3.11 -7.62
CA ARG A 716 15.03 -2.25 -8.74
C ARG A 716 15.89 -2.47 -9.97
N LEU A 717 15.32 -2.14 -11.13
CA LEU A 717 16.04 -2.07 -12.41
C LEU A 717 17.25 -1.14 -12.33
N GLY A 718 18.37 -1.61 -12.89
CA GLY A 718 19.62 -0.84 -12.95
C GLY A 718 20.36 -0.80 -11.61
N SER A 719 20.11 -1.76 -10.70
CA SER A 719 20.96 -1.97 -9.53
C SER A 719 22.36 -2.41 -9.96
N THR A 720 23.38 -1.93 -9.27
CA THR A 720 24.78 -2.40 -9.43
C THR A 720 25.03 -3.72 -8.70
N ASN A 721 24.12 -4.13 -7.85
CA ASN A 721 24.19 -5.37 -7.10
C ASN A 721 23.61 -6.52 -7.93
N THR A 722 24.34 -7.62 -8.03
CA THR A 722 23.86 -8.82 -8.76
C THR A 722 22.88 -9.65 -7.93
N LYS A 723 22.90 -9.50 -6.60
CA LYS A 723 22.12 -10.27 -5.65
C LYS A 723 21.69 -9.39 -4.48
N ILE A 724 20.47 -9.60 -4.01
CA ILE A 724 19.93 -8.91 -2.84
C ILE A 724 19.48 -9.90 -1.78
N PHE A 725 19.52 -9.43 -0.52
CA PHE A 725 19.27 -10.23 0.66
C PHE A 725 18.21 -9.59 1.55
N GLY A 726 17.42 -10.42 2.20
CA GLY A 726 16.42 -10.02 3.17
C GLY A 726 16.61 -10.78 4.48
N ILE A 727 16.47 -10.10 5.62
CA ILE A 727 16.44 -10.70 6.95
C ILE A 727 15.20 -10.19 7.66
N ASN A 728 14.40 -11.11 8.21
CA ASN A 728 13.19 -10.79 8.95
C ASN A 728 13.31 -11.26 10.38
N PHE A 729 13.20 -10.35 11.34
CA PHE A 729 13.03 -10.68 12.74
C PHE A 729 11.54 -10.88 13.03
N TRP A 730 11.19 -12.10 13.37
CA TRP A 730 9.84 -12.48 13.72
C TRP A 730 9.62 -12.35 15.24
N PRO A 731 8.36 -12.14 15.65
CA PRO A 731 7.98 -12.20 17.05
C PRO A 731 8.47 -13.50 17.70
N SER A 732 8.94 -13.41 18.95
CA SER A 732 9.55 -14.52 19.68
C SER A 732 8.59 -15.65 20.00
N ASN A 733 7.31 -15.35 20.09
CA ASN A 733 6.26 -16.31 20.38
C ASN A 733 5.37 -16.54 19.19
N ASN A 734 4.98 -17.79 19.00
CA ASN A 734 4.02 -18.19 17.96
C ASN A 734 2.76 -17.32 18.06
N ILE A 735 2.11 -16.99 16.94
CA ILE A 735 0.84 -16.25 16.90
C ILE A 735 -0.14 -16.75 17.96
N ASN A 736 -0.14 -18.06 18.25
CA ASN A 736 -1.00 -18.65 19.29
C ASN A 736 -0.71 -18.11 20.70
N SER A 737 0.53 -17.79 21.05
CA SER A 737 0.83 -17.17 22.36
C SER A 737 0.48 -15.69 22.38
N TYR A 738 0.57 -15.00 21.24
CA TYR A 738 0.08 -13.63 21.09
C TYR A 738 -1.43 -13.55 21.25
N LEU A 739 -2.16 -14.47 20.61
CA LEU A 739 -3.61 -14.65 20.76
C LEU A 739 -4.00 -15.05 22.17
N ASN A 740 -3.21 -15.94 22.82
CA ASN A 740 -3.42 -16.32 24.22
C ASN A 740 -3.16 -15.14 25.17
N LEU A 741 -2.19 -14.27 24.88
CA LEU A 741 -1.95 -13.06 25.66
C LEU A 741 -3.14 -12.10 25.56
N GLN A 742 -3.68 -11.90 24.36
CA GLN A 742 -4.90 -11.13 24.13
C GLN A 742 -6.09 -11.76 24.88
N GLY A 743 -6.30 -13.06 24.77
CA GLY A 743 -7.34 -13.79 25.49
C GLY A 743 -7.18 -13.72 27.02
N ARG A 744 -5.95 -13.75 27.55
CA ARG A 744 -5.68 -13.56 29.00
C ARG A 744 -5.99 -12.14 29.45
N ILE A 745 -5.65 -11.12 28.65
CA ILE A 745 -6.00 -9.73 28.93
C ILE A 745 -7.51 -9.58 28.98
N GLU A 746 -8.24 -10.14 28.00
CA GLU A 746 -9.71 -10.13 27.97
C GLU A 746 -10.33 -10.88 29.14
N GLN A 747 -9.82 -12.05 29.51
CA GLN A 747 -10.25 -12.81 30.69
C GLN A 747 -10.02 -12.06 32.00
N ARG A 748 -8.88 -11.37 32.14
CA ARG A 748 -8.60 -10.54 33.31
C ARG A 748 -9.53 -9.33 33.38
N MET A 749 -9.76 -8.65 32.28
CA MET A 749 -10.73 -7.56 32.19
C MET A 749 -12.14 -8.04 32.54
N ALA A 750 -12.52 -9.24 32.10
CA ALA A 750 -13.79 -9.87 32.45
C ALA A 750 -13.86 -10.28 33.93
N ALA A 751 -12.78 -10.83 34.50
CA ALA A 751 -12.72 -11.24 35.92
C ALA A 751 -12.81 -10.04 36.86
N MET A 752 -12.26 -8.88 36.51
CA MET A 752 -12.37 -7.65 37.31
C MET A 752 -13.78 -7.05 37.27
N LYS A 753 -14.54 -7.23 36.16
CA LYS A 753 -15.97 -6.91 36.11
C LYS A 753 -16.81 -7.73 37.10
N LEU A 754 -16.44 -8.98 37.28
CA LEU A 754 -17.13 -9.88 38.25
C LEU A 754 -16.80 -9.57 39.73
N ALA A 755 -15.68 -8.87 39.98
CA ALA A 755 -15.20 -8.62 41.35
C ALA A 755 -15.70 -7.32 41.99
N GLY A 756 -16.48 -6.47 41.31
CA GLY A 756 -16.99 -5.27 41.99
C GLY A 756 -17.65 -4.17 41.18
N SER A 757 -17.86 -4.31 39.89
CA SER A 757 -18.66 -3.34 39.14
C SER A 757 -19.70 -4.07 38.30
N GLU A 758 -20.94 -3.92 38.65
CA GLU A 758 -22.09 -4.26 37.81
C GLU A 758 -22.12 -3.30 36.61
N VAL A 759 -21.28 -3.57 35.64
CA VAL A 759 -21.41 -2.94 34.34
C VAL A 759 -21.97 -4.00 33.39
N HIS A 760 -23.27 -3.97 33.19
CA HIS A 760 -23.93 -4.67 32.08
C HIS A 760 -23.44 -4.00 30.76
N LEU A 761 -22.46 -4.61 30.13
CA LEU A 761 -22.09 -4.27 28.76
C LEU A 761 -22.74 -5.29 27.84
N ASP A 762 -23.92 -4.98 27.35
CA ASP A 762 -24.43 -5.57 26.12
C ASP A 762 -23.62 -4.96 24.98
N PHE A 763 -22.71 -5.74 24.43
CA PHE A 763 -21.95 -5.30 23.24
C PHE A 763 -22.90 -5.18 22.06
N SER A 764 -22.85 -4.04 21.35
CA SER A 764 -23.62 -3.81 20.13
C SER A 764 -23.25 -4.85 19.06
N ASP A 765 -24.17 -5.12 18.13
CA ASP A 765 -23.92 -6.03 17.00
C ASP A 765 -22.70 -5.61 16.17
N THR A 766 -22.41 -4.32 16.09
CA THR A 766 -21.18 -3.77 15.48
C THR A 766 -19.90 -4.28 16.15
N PHE A 767 -19.91 -4.50 17.46
CA PHE A 767 -18.74 -5.04 18.17
C PHE A 767 -18.61 -6.56 17.96
N LYS A 768 -19.73 -7.28 17.77
CA LYS A 768 -19.69 -8.70 17.38
C LYS A 768 -19.19 -8.87 15.96
N GLU A 769 -19.59 -8.00 15.03
CA GLU A 769 -19.06 -7.96 13.66
C GLU A 769 -17.55 -7.66 13.63
N MET A 770 -17.06 -6.73 14.47
CA MET A 770 -15.61 -6.47 14.60
C MET A 770 -14.86 -7.67 15.21
N ALA A 771 -15.44 -8.40 16.13
CA ALA A 771 -14.83 -9.61 16.69
C ALA A 771 -14.78 -10.77 15.68
N GLU A 772 -15.76 -10.84 14.76
CA GLU A 772 -15.73 -11.78 13.62
C GLU A 772 -14.68 -11.37 12.57
N ASP A 773 -14.49 -10.07 12.30
CA ASP A 773 -13.43 -9.56 11.45
C ASP A 773 -12.04 -9.80 12.06
N GLU A 774 -11.87 -9.71 13.38
CA GLU A 774 -10.62 -10.08 14.05
C GLU A 774 -10.26 -11.57 13.83
N ASN A 775 -11.23 -12.47 13.78
CA ASN A 775 -10.99 -13.88 13.45
C ASN A 775 -10.51 -14.07 12.00
N LEU A 776 -11.04 -13.30 11.08
CA LEU A 776 -10.60 -13.30 9.67
C LEU A 776 -9.19 -12.71 9.54
N GLU A 777 -8.93 -11.58 10.18
CA GLU A 777 -7.63 -10.93 10.25
C GLU A 777 -6.57 -11.84 10.91
N GLN A 778 -6.92 -12.59 11.94
CA GLN A 778 -6.04 -13.55 12.60
C GLN A 778 -5.72 -14.75 11.71
N LYS A 779 -6.69 -15.29 10.98
CA LYS A 779 -6.46 -16.36 10.00
C LYS A 779 -5.61 -15.87 8.84
N GLN A 780 -5.82 -14.64 8.37
CA GLN A 780 -5.00 -14.01 7.34
C GLN A 780 -3.57 -13.78 7.83
N LYS A 781 -3.39 -13.30 9.08
CA LYS A 781 -2.06 -13.13 9.71
C LYS A 781 -1.34 -14.45 9.88
N ALA A 782 -2.01 -15.52 10.28
CA ALA A 782 -1.39 -16.86 10.40
C ALA A 782 -0.94 -17.40 9.03
N ARG A 783 -1.76 -17.28 8.00
CA ARG A 783 -1.43 -17.67 6.62
C ARG A 783 -0.30 -16.81 6.07
N MET A 784 -0.33 -15.50 6.32
CA MET A 784 0.69 -14.56 5.94
C MET A 784 2.06 -14.90 6.57
N LEU A 785 2.09 -15.30 7.84
CA LEU A 785 3.31 -15.78 8.50
C LEU A 785 3.90 -17.02 7.83
N GLU A 786 3.05 -17.96 7.48
CA GLU A 786 3.45 -19.19 6.76
C GLU A 786 4.03 -18.85 5.37
N GLN A 787 3.45 -17.91 4.66
CA GLN A 787 3.88 -17.48 3.34
C GLN A 787 5.16 -16.64 3.37
N MET A 788 5.32 -15.74 4.32
CA MET A 788 6.57 -14.96 4.47
C MET A 788 7.76 -15.82 4.93
N GLN A 789 7.52 -17.02 5.45
CA GLN A 789 8.56 -18.03 5.69
C GLN A 789 9.02 -18.72 4.40
N SER A 790 8.22 -18.64 3.34
CA SER A 790 8.58 -19.12 2.02
C SER A 790 9.59 -18.20 1.33
N SER A 791 10.14 -18.61 0.20
CA SER A 791 11.01 -17.75 -0.60
C SER A 791 10.21 -16.62 -1.23
N TRP A 792 10.85 -15.47 -1.48
CA TRP A 792 10.24 -14.34 -2.18
C TRP A 792 9.72 -14.71 -3.58
N GLU A 793 10.29 -15.75 -4.19
CA GLU A 793 9.87 -16.29 -5.48
C GLU A 793 8.58 -17.12 -5.38
N GLU A 794 8.30 -17.71 -4.22
CA GLU A 794 7.07 -18.45 -3.96
C GLU A 794 5.88 -17.51 -3.68
N ILE A 795 6.14 -16.28 -3.26
CA ILE A 795 5.10 -15.22 -3.13
C ILE A 795 4.56 -14.85 -4.52
N ASP A 796 5.37 -14.99 -5.57
CA ASP A 796 5.01 -14.77 -6.98
C ASP A 796 4.46 -16.02 -7.68
N THR A 797 4.29 -17.16 -7.02
CA THR A 797 3.79 -18.41 -7.62
C THR A 797 2.45 -18.85 -7.04
N GLU A 798 1.68 -19.63 -7.80
CA GLU A 798 0.30 -20.10 -7.58
C GLU A 798 -0.01 -20.72 -6.19
N LYS A 799 0.95 -20.85 -5.30
CA LYS A 799 0.80 -21.47 -3.96
C LYS A 799 0.75 -20.51 -2.80
N SER A 800 1.08 -19.23 -3.02
CA SER A 800 1.11 -18.24 -1.94
C SER A 800 -0.18 -17.42 -1.92
N LEU A 801 -0.88 -17.47 -0.82
CA LEU A 801 -2.11 -16.73 -0.54
C LEU A 801 -1.79 -15.41 0.15
N GLY A 802 -0.92 -14.58 -0.43
CA GLY A 802 -0.62 -13.23 0.05
C GLY A 802 -1.56 -12.19 -0.56
N PHE A 803 -1.57 -10.99 0.00
CA PHE A 803 -2.29 -9.84 -0.59
C PHE A 803 -1.77 -9.48 -1.99
N ASP A 804 -0.55 -9.90 -2.36
CA ASP A 804 0.00 -9.74 -3.70
C ASP A 804 -0.65 -10.68 -4.72
N ASP A 805 -1.24 -11.80 -4.29
CA ASP A 805 -2.05 -12.67 -5.14
C ASP A 805 -3.35 -11.99 -5.60
N PHE A 806 -3.73 -10.90 -4.94
CA PHE A 806 -4.81 -10.00 -5.32
C PHE A 806 -4.33 -8.77 -6.06
N SER A 807 -3.06 -8.74 -6.50
CA SER A 807 -2.67 -7.76 -7.48
C SER A 807 -3.50 -7.98 -8.75
N LEU A 808 -3.88 -6.89 -9.40
CA LEU A 808 -4.57 -6.96 -10.70
C LEU A 808 -3.82 -7.79 -11.74
N GLU A 809 -2.55 -8.07 -11.50
CA GLU A 809 -1.67 -8.89 -12.31
C GLU A 809 -2.01 -10.37 -12.24
N THR A 810 -2.34 -10.88 -11.05
CA THR A 810 -2.76 -12.28 -10.87
C THR A 810 -4.05 -12.55 -11.65
N PHE A 811 -4.97 -11.58 -11.71
CA PHE A 811 -6.20 -11.67 -12.49
C PHE A 811 -6.00 -11.61 -14.01
N ARG A 812 -4.82 -11.19 -14.49
CA ARG A 812 -4.51 -11.08 -15.93
C ARG A 812 -3.71 -12.26 -16.48
N GLN A 813 -3.02 -13.01 -15.64
CA GLN A 813 -2.15 -14.12 -16.06
C GLN A 813 -2.91 -15.41 -16.38
N GLU A 814 -4.16 -15.61 -15.88
CA GLU A 814 -5.09 -16.68 -16.24
C GLU A 814 -6.21 -16.17 -17.18
#